data_be92dda4cf1aabc3676b106ee8c65bd5
#
_entry.id   be92dda4cf1aabc3676b106ee8c65bd5
#
_cell.length_a   1.000
_cell.length_b   1.000
_cell.length_c   1.000
_cell.angle_alpha   90.00
_cell.angle_beta   90.00
_cell.angle_gamma   90.00
#
_symmetry.space_group_name_H-M   'P 1'
#
loop_
_entity.id
_entity.type
_entity.pdbx_description
1 polymer ?
#
loop_
_entity_poly.entity_id
_entity_poly.type
_entity_poly.pdbx_seq_one_letter_code
_entity_poly.pdbx_strand_id
1 'polypeptide(L)'
;MSKKRKSPDGVATLKIGGKAISLEGYLTKKRKTEPEPQPTPSTPAEDVSRTKSSNKQDPAQTHNAVLQSGSTSKDRRKAARASDRQKSSGDPSYLKARKELPLWSYQDSIREILRKHDALVLVGETGSGKSTQVPQFLYQEDWCKRRKVKVNGEEVAVGGVIAITQPRRVAATTLAHRVSREVGTPISAQKSPSDSGDGSKEAYAKGLVGYSVRFDHSVPRGTKIKFLTEGMLLQELLRDPNLRQYSAVIVDEIHERSVNVDLLSGFLKQIHAGDKAGRGGIPLKLVVMSATANVEGIQRFFSGADDDTPPKGDSSVEFLRIEGRQFPVDIIHTPKAVPDLQEGLLKTIFKIHLQEPLPGDILAFLIGQEEIEAAQKLIEEYAATLASNAPKVKVLPLFGQLSIEAQHEAFKPLKARFTRKIVLATNIAETSVTVPGVKYVVDCGKAKVKEFRSRLGMESLLAKPISKSSATQRAGRAGREAAGKCFRLYTEDAFETLQAADLPEILRNDVLGAVLTMKARGIDDVLSFPLMDRPSIESIEKALIHLHLLGAIDDSGTITDIGRKMAYFPISAPLGRVLLAAASPQFDCVLEVIDIISCITSGDDIFHQLQSEEAREEVEEYRKELYRREGDLITYHTTVQHYASETTDRVMAWCKKRKVNIRNMRQAMNIRKQLRGLCLREKLLAEAPPPDPQPFMPLSPDRAETVIKCFLRGYTLKTAMLAPDSSYVTTHGKHVVAIHPASVLHGQKREAIMFLEHVFTQKNYAKKVSIIQANWIAEALEGGRE
;
A
#
# COMPACT_ATOMS: atom_id res chain seq x y z
N MET A 1 9.35 37.23 26.51
CA MET A 1 9.58 37.93 25.22
C MET A 1 11.05 37.80 24.83
N SER A 2 11.41 36.83 24.02
CA SER A 2 12.78 36.72 23.47
C SER A 2 12.73 37.08 21.98
N LYS A 3 13.43 38.12 21.63
CA LYS A 3 13.53 38.63 20.24
C LYS A 3 14.23 37.58 19.36
N LYS A 4 13.53 37.06 18.37
CA LYS A 4 14.12 36.34 17.25
C LYS A 4 15.05 37.29 16.49
N ARG A 5 16.36 37.08 16.55
CA ARG A 5 17.29 37.66 15.57
C ARG A 5 17.14 36.89 14.27
N LYS A 6 16.64 37.52 13.25
CA LYS A 6 16.75 37.05 11.85
C LYS A 6 18.19 37.32 11.41
N SER A 7 18.87 36.31 10.84
CA SER A 7 20.09 36.54 10.06
C SER A 7 19.72 37.23 8.73
N PRO A 8 20.63 37.95 8.11
CA PRO A 8 20.35 38.75 6.90
C PRO A 8 19.85 37.91 5.69
N ASP A 9 20.10 36.62 5.67
CA ASP A 9 19.87 35.75 4.51
C ASP A 9 18.64 34.84 4.59
N GLY A 10 17.76 35.04 5.56
CA GLY A 10 16.44 34.35 5.59
C GLY A 10 16.47 32.86 5.94
N VAL A 11 17.61 32.25 6.19
CA VAL A 11 17.75 30.81 6.49
C VAL A 11 17.44 30.53 7.94
N ALA A 12 16.51 29.65 8.22
CA ALA A 12 16.15 29.24 9.58
C ALA A 12 17.24 28.28 10.13
N THR A 13 17.92 28.70 11.19
CA THR A 13 18.82 27.83 11.96
C THR A 13 18.11 27.25 13.17
N LEU A 14 18.15 25.95 13.37
CA LEU A 14 17.63 25.29 14.55
C LEU A 14 18.78 24.93 15.50
N LYS A 15 18.67 25.29 16.77
CA LYS A 15 19.64 24.89 17.81
C LYS A 15 19.09 23.67 18.55
N ILE A 16 19.78 22.52 18.41
CA ILE A 16 19.52 21.31 19.18
C ILE A 16 20.83 20.97 19.94
N GLY A 17 20.73 20.80 21.25
CA GLY A 17 21.91 20.46 22.09
C GLY A 17 23.07 21.46 22.00
N GLY A 18 22.80 22.77 21.87
CA GLY A 18 23.82 23.81 21.80
C GLY A 18 24.49 24.07 20.46
N LYS A 19 24.25 23.24 19.44
CA LYS A 19 24.75 23.44 18.07
C LYS A 19 23.66 24.01 17.15
N ALA A 20 24.03 24.97 16.30
CA ALA A 20 23.16 25.48 15.25
C ALA A 20 23.32 24.64 13.99
N ILE A 21 22.22 24.03 13.50
CA ILE A 21 22.19 23.28 12.25
C ILE A 21 21.69 24.24 11.17
N SER A 22 22.54 24.53 10.17
CA SER A 22 22.17 25.29 8.97
C SER A 22 21.78 24.33 7.86
N LEU A 23 20.60 24.53 7.30
CA LEU A 23 20.04 23.70 6.24
C LEU A 23 20.60 24.02 4.84
N GLU A 24 21.25 25.15 4.66
CA GLU A 24 21.80 25.56 3.37
C GLU A 24 22.79 24.53 2.81
N GLY A 25 23.61 23.92 3.67
CA GLY A 25 24.53 22.84 3.30
C GLY A 25 23.84 21.53 2.85
N TYR A 26 22.62 21.28 3.31
CA TYR A 26 21.84 20.08 2.92
C TYR A 26 21.14 20.26 1.57
N LEU A 27 20.79 21.49 1.20
CA LEU A 27 19.98 21.79 0.03
C LEU A 27 20.82 22.08 -1.23
N THR A 28 22.06 22.58 -1.08
CA THR A 28 22.86 23.12 -2.18
C THR A 28 24.12 22.32 -2.52
N LYS A 29 24.50 21.30 -1.75
CA LYS A 29 25.77 20.60 -1.96
C LYS A 29 25.73 19.72 -3.21
N LYS A 30 26.47 20.12 -4.26
CA LYS A 30 26.73 19.31 -5.45
C LYS A 30 27.63 18.12 -5.12
N ARG A 31 27.23 16.91 -5.48
CA ARG A 31 28.01 15.68 -5.34
C ARG A 31 29.29 15.74 -6.16
N LYS A 32 30.43 15.43 -5.55
CA LYS A 32 31.63 15.01 -6.31
C LYS A 32 31.33 13.59 -6.77
N THR A 33 31.49 13.33 -8.06
CA THR A 33 31.27 12.06 -8.72
C THR A 33 32.22 11.01 -8.16
N GLU A 34 31.73 10.19 -7.23
CA GLU A 34 32.33 8.90 -6.90
C GLU A 34 31.54 7.80 -7.64
N PRO A 35 32.21 6.71 -8.08
CA PRO A 35 31.54 5.63 -8.80
C PRO A 35 30.50 4.93 -7.90
N GLU A 36 29.30 4.73 -8.44
CA GLU A 36 28.21 4.00 -7.76
C GLU A 36 28.66 2.60 -7.33
N PRO A 37 28.33 2.18 -6.11
CA PRO A 37 28.53 0.78 -5.72
C PRO A 37 27.56 -0.11 -6.51
N GLN A 38 28.12 -1.11 -7.20
CA GLN A 38 27.35 -2.07 -8.00
C GLN A 38 26.39 -2.85 -7.11
N PRO A 39 25.14 -3.07 -7.52
CA PRO A 39 24.20 -3.91 -6.78
C PRO A 39 24.58 -5.38 -6.89
N THR A 40 24.68 -6.04 -5.76
CA THR A 40 24.82 -7.50 -5.70
C THR A 40 23.60 -8.20 -6.28
N PRO A 41 23.77 -9.28 -7.06
CA PRO A 41 22.65 -10.00 -7.67
C PRO A 41 21.79 -10.68 -6.60
N SER A 42 20.49 -10.41 -6.65
CA SER A 42 19.49 -11.04 -5.79
C SER A 42 19.27 -12.50 -6.25
N THR A 43 19.62 -13.46 -5.42
CA THR A 43 19.16 -14.83 -5.55
C THR A 43 17.68 -14.94 -5.19
N PRO A 44 16.89 -15.73 -5.93
CA PRO A 44 15.47 -15.90 -5.64
C PRO A 44 15.27 -16.68 -4.34
N ALA A 45 14.37 -16.20 -3.50
CA ALA A 45 13.97 -16.89 -2.28
C ALA A 45 13.20 -18.18 -2.60
N GLU A 46 13.61 -19.27 -1.99
CA GLU A 46 12.89 -20.52 -1.97
C GLU A 46 11.72 -20.44 -0.99
N ASP A 47 10.56 -20.81 -1.47
CA ASP A 47 9.33 -20.86 -0.66
C ASP A 47 9.00 -22.30 -0.30
N VAL A 48 8.98 -22.59 1.00
CA VAL A 48 8.58 -23.87 1.55
C VAL A 48 7.26 -23.71 2.27
N SER A 49 6.19 -24.27 1.74
CA SER A 49 4.98 -24.50 2.53
C SER A 49 4.31 -25.84 2.21
N ARG A 50 4.17 -26.64 3.22
CA ARG A 50 3.28 -27.80 3.41
C ARG A 50 1.82 -27.27 3.57
N THR A 51 0.75 -27.99 3.26
CA THR A 51 0.29 -29.34 3.52
C THR A 51 -1.10 -29.60 2.93
N LYS A 52 -1.31 -30.82 2.48
CA LYS A 52 -2.40 -31.83 2.66
C LYS A 52 -3.87 -31.35 2.72
N SER A 53 -4.74 -31.96 1.94
CA SER A 53 -5.39 -33.25 2.09
C SER A 53 -6.32 -33.54 0.90
N SER A 54 -6.24 -34.66 0.32
CA SER A 54 -7.09 -35.85 0.27
C SER A 54 -8.51 -35.66 -0.30
N ASN A 55 -8.84 -36.26 -1.38
CA ASN A 55 -9.52 -37.57 -1.53
C ASN A 55 -9.86 -37.91 -3.01
N LYS A 56 -9.45 -39.10 -3.41
CA LYS A 56 -10.10 -40.19 -4.08
C LYS A 56 -11.20 -39.88 -5.12
N GLN A 57 -11.15 -40.40 -6.29
CA GLN A 57 -11.37 -41.76 -6.75
C GLN A 57 -11.08 -41.95 -8.24
N ASP A 58 -10.48 -43.11 -8.55
CA ASP A 58 -10.35 -43.78 -9.81
C ASP A 58 -11.70 -44.37 -10.28
N PRO A 59 -11.82 -45.12 -11.35
CA PRO A 59 -10.81 -45.62 -12.29
C PRO A 59 -11.23 -45.80 -13.78
N ALA A 60 -10.30 -46.32 -14.55
CA ALA A 60 -10.36 -47.38 -15.53
C ALA A 60 -10.43 -47.08 -17.07
N GLN A 61 -9.41 -47.60 -17.68
CA GLN A 61 -9.36 -48.52 -18.84
C GLN A 61 -9.70 -47.92 -20.25
N THR A 62 -9.06 -48.22 -21.28
CA THR A 62 -8.17 -49.29 -21.80
C THR A 62 -7.68 -48.98 -23.21
N HIS A 63 -6.50 -49.53 -23.53
CA HIS A 63 -6.01 -50.07 -24.79
C HIS A 63 -5.89 -49.29 -26.13
N ASN A 64 -4.82 -49.36 -26.62
CA ASN A 64 -4.06 -50.04 -27.69
C ASN A 64 -3.55 -49.13 -28.82
N ALA A 65 -2.31 -49.06 -28.94
CA ALA A 65 -1.35 -49.74 -29.78
C ALA A 65 -1.19 -49.20 -31.25
N VAL A 66 0.05 -48.87 -31.53
CA VAL A 66 0.81 -49.32 -32.74
C VAL A 66 0.97 -48.37 -33.93
N LEU A 67 2.24 -48.10 -34.20
CA LEU A 67 3.03 -47.94 -35.43
C LEU A 67 3.25 -46.56 -36.06
N GLN A 68 4.52 -46.17 -35.85
CA GLN A 68 5.50 -45.74 -36.89
C GLN A 68 5.14 -44.65 -37.93
N SER A 69 5.87 -43.58 -37.89
CA SER A 69 6.82 -43.25 -38.98
C SER A 69 7.53 -41.91 -38.64
N GLY A 70 8.78 -41.83 -39.00
CA GLY A 70 9.68 -40.73 -38.69
C GLY A 70 9.28 -39.42 -39.34
N SER A 71 9.31 -38.39 -38.54
CA SER A 71 9.33 -37.00 -39.00
C SER A 71 10.51 -36.27 -38.35
N THR A 72 11.17 -35.45 -39.15
CA THR A 72 12.39 -34.76 -38.82
C THR A 72 12.22 -33.77 -37.70
N SER A 73 13.28 -33.49 -36.95
CA SER A 73 13.32 -32.64 -35.72
C SER A 73 12.77 -31.21 -35.92
N LYS A 74 12.63 -30.75 -37.16
CA LYS A 74 12.05 -29.43 -37.52
C LYS A 74 10.53 -29.39 -37.43
N ASP A 75 9.86 -30.50 -37.77
CA ASP A 75 8.39 -30.56 -37.74
C ASP A 75 7.86 -30.77 -36.31
N ARG A 76 8.60 -31.48 -35.45
CA ARG A 76 8.27 -31.58 -34.02
C ARG A 76 8.36 -30.22 -33.31
N ARG A 77 9.29 -29.32 -33.66
CA ARG A 77 9.38 -27.97 -33.13
C ARG A 77 8.26 -27.04 -33.65
N LYS A 78 7.77 -27.24 -34.89
CA LYS A 78 6.60 -26.50 -35.41
C LYS A 78 5.30 -26.99 -34.77
N ALA A 79 5.12 -28.29 -34.61
CA ALA A 79 3.95 -28.86 -33.95
C ALA A 79 3.87 -28.53 -32.46
N ALA A 80 5.00 -28.55 -31.74
CA ALA A 80 5.08 -28.09 -30.33
C ALA A 80 4.78 -26.59 -30.18
N ARG A 81 5.21 -25.75 -31.15
CA ARG A 81 4.85 -24.32 -31.14
C ARG A 81 3.39 -24.06 -31.53
N ALA A 82 2.75 -24.94 -32.30
CA ALA A 82 1.32 -24.85 -32.61
C ALA A 82 0.46 -25.36 -31.43
N SER A 83 0.89 -26.44 -30.75
CA SER A 83 0.20 -26.94 -29.53
C SER A 83 0.33 -25.99 -28.34
N ASP A 84 1.45 -25.28 -28.18
CA ASP A 84 1.59 -24.23 -27.17
C ASP A 84 0.71 -22.98 -27.48
N ARG A 85 0.48 -22.67 -28.75
CA ARG A 85 -0.48 -21.63 -29.16
C ARG A 85 -1.94 -22.00 -28.89
N GLN A 86 -2.31 -23.29 -28.95
CA GLN A 86 -3.68 -23.73 -28.66
C GLN A 86 -3.98 -23.95 -27.18
N LYS A 87 -2.95 -24.10 -26.31
CA LYS A 87 -3.14 -24.28 -24.87
C LYS A 87 -3.26 -22.97 -24.05
N SER A 88 -3.17 -21.80 -24.69
CA SER A 88 -3.28 -20.49 -24.03
C SER A 88 -4.58 -19.75 -24.33
N SER A 89 -5.66 -20.45 -24.72
CA SER A 89 -6.98 -19.83 -24.83
C SER A 89 -7.61 -19.80 -23.44
N GLY A 90 -7.54 -18.65 -22.76
CA GLY A 90 -8.35 -18.39 -21.57
C GLY A 90 -9.83 -18.68 -21.85
N ASP A 91 -10.62 -18.86 -20.78
CA ASP A 91 -12.06 -19.15 -20.88
C ASP A 91 -12.75 -18.23 -21.91
N PRO A 92 -13.44 -18.78 -22.93
CA PRO A 92 -14.09 -18.03 -23.99
C PRO A 92 -15.06 -16.95 -23.50
N SER A 93 -15.64 -17.12 -22.31
CA SER A 93 -16.53 -16.15 -21.66
C SER A 93 -15.82 -14.82 -21.36
N TYR A 94 -14.54 -14.88 -20.94
CA TYR A 94 -13.75 -13.67 -20.70
C TYR A 94 -13.38 -12.94 -21.98
N LEU A 95 -13.17 -13.66 -23.10
CA LEU A 95 -12.81 -13.03 -24.36
C LEU A 95 -13.95 -12.15 -24.89
N LYS A 96 -15.21 -12.61 -24.74
CA LYS A 96 -16.39 -11.80 -25.11
C LYS A 96 -16.45 -10.51 -24.27
N ALA A 97 -16.37 -10.66 -22.95
CA ALA A 97 -16.40 -9.53 -22.03
C ALA A 97 -15.26 -8.51 -22.27
N ARG A 98 -14.06 -9.00 -22.64
CA ARG A 98 -12.91 -8.14 -22.99
C ARG A 98 -13.15 -7.31 -24.25
N LYS A 99 -13.77 -7.91 -25.28
CA LYS A 99 -14.10 -7.23 -26.55
C LYS A 99 -15.16 -6.15 -26.39
N GLU A 100 -16.00 -6.24 -25.36
CA GLU A 100 -17.03 -5.27 -25.04
C GLU A 100 -16.48 -4.04 -24.29
N LEU A 101 -15.22 -4.09 -23.80
CA LEU A 101 -14.60 -2.95 -23.10
C LEU A 101 -14.26 -1.82 -24.09
N PRO A 102 -14.49 -0.54 -23.69
CA PRO A 102 -14.19 0.61 -24.54
C PRO A 102 -12.75 0.63 -25.05
N LEU A 103 -11.80 0.21 -24.23
CA LEU A 103 -10.38 0.17 -24.57
C LEU A 103 -10.06 -0.80 -25.72
N TRP A 104 -10.89 -1.80 -25.96
CA TRP A 104 -10.57 -2.85 -26.94
C TRP A 104 -10.35 -2.31 -28.37
N SER A 105 -11.13 -1.30 -28.77
CA SER A 105 -11.00 -0.67 -30.09
C SER A 105 -9.71 0.14 -30.26
N TYR A 106 -9.04 0.51 -29.18
CA TYR A 106 -7.80 1.28 -29.19
C TYR A 106 -6.53 0.42 -29.12
N GLN A 107 -6.67 -0.91 -29.17
CA GLN A 107 -5.54 -1.85 -29.01
C GLN A 107 -4.40 -1.58 -30.00
N ASP A 108 -4.71 -1.41 -31.27
CA ASP A 108 -3.69 -1.24 -32.32
C ASP A 108 -3.08 0.16 -32.25
N SER A 109 -3.86 1.18 -31.93
CA SER A 109 -3.35 2.54 -31.72
C SER A 109 -2.35 2.60 -30.55
N ILE A 110 -2.65 1.95 -29.43
CA ILE A 110 -1.75 1.89 -28.25
C ILE A 110 -0.44 1.18 -28.62
N ARG A 111 -0.51 0.08 -29.36
CA ARG A 111 0.68 -0.65 -29.83
C ARG A 111 1.52 0.18 -30.80
N GLU A 112 0.88 0.84 -31.75
CA GLU A 112 1.55 1.66 -32.75
C GLU A 112 2.25 2.86 -32.09
N ILE A 113 1.58 3.56 -31.19
CA ILE A 113 2.17 4.67 -30.43
C ILE A 113 3.44 4.19 -29.70
N LEU A 114 3.36 3.08 -28.95
CA LEU A 114 4.51 2.59 -28.19
C LEU A 114 5.59 1.91 -29.03
N ARG A 115 5.36 1.62 -30.30
CA ARG A 115 6.42 1.26 -31.25
C ARG A 115 7.21 2.48 -31.72
N LYS A 116 6.55 3.63 -31.87
CA LYS A 116 7.14 4.88 -32.35
C LYS A 116 7.71 5.72 -31.20
N HIS A 117 7.01 5.80 -30.07
CA HIS A 117 7.33 6.65 -28.93
C HIS A 117 7.68 5.82 -27.68
N ASP A 118 8.42 6.41 -26.76
CA ASP A 118 8.84 5.76 -25.52
C ASP A 118 7.87 6.02 -24.36
N ALA A 119 6.97 7.01 -24.47
CA ALA A 119 5.98 7.31 -23.44
C ALA A 119 4.57 7.56 -24.00
N LEU A 120 3.56 7.13 -23.25
CA LEU A 120 2.13 7.31 -23.55
C LEU A 120 1.38 7.72 -22.30
N VAL A 121 0.64 8.83 -22.37
CA VAL A 121 -0.35 9.22 -21.37
C VAL A 121 -1.73 8.77 -21.87
N LEU A 122 -2.35 7.86 -21.13
CA LEU A 122 -3.63 7.23 -21.47
C LEU A 122 -4.72 7.70 -20.51
N VAL A 123 -5.70 8.40 -21.02
CA VAL A 123 -6.84 8.90 -20.23
C VAL A 123 -8.10 8.18 -20.61
N GLY A 124 -8.86 7.77 -19.62
CA GLY A 124 -10.16 7.13 -19.85
C GLY A 124 -10.84 6.82 -18.53
N GLU A 125 -12.13 6.78 -18.54
CA GLU A 125 -12.94 6.56 -17.35
C GLU A 125 -12.63 5.24 -16.63
N THR A 126 -12.96 5.18 -15.34
CA THR A 126 -12.85 3.92 -14.57
C THR A 126 -13.80 2.88 -15.14
N GLY A 127 -13.29 1.64 -15.32
CA GLY A 127 -14.07 0.56 -15.94
C GLY A 127 -13.86 0.42 -17.44
N SER A 128 -13.16 1.32 -18.13
CA SER A 128 -12.84 1.21 -19.57
C SER A 128 -11.89 0.03 -19.90
N GLY A 129 -11.31 -0.61 -18.89
CA GLY A 129 -10.41 -1.76 -19.06
C GLY A 129 -8.91 -1.46 -19.04
N LYS A 130 -8.50 -0.22 -18.78
CA LYS A 130 -7.09 0.21 -18.76
C LYS A 130 -6.18 -0.73 -17.98
N SER A 131 -6.44 -0.88 -16.68
CA SER A 131 -5.61 -1.67 -15.76
C SER A 131 -5.49 -3.15 -16.15
N THR A 132 -6.51 -3.72 -16.80
CA THR A 132 -6.52 -5.13 -17.16
C THR A 132 -6.02 -5.39 -18.59
N GLN A 133 -6.37 -4.53 -19.56
CA GLN A 133 -6.12 -4.81 -20.98
C GLN A 133 -4.79 -4.26 -21.48
N VAL A 134 -4.36 -3.04 -21.06
CA VAL A 134 -3.12 -2.45 -21.54
C VAL A 134 -1.91 -3.39 -21.37
N PRO A 135 -1.64 -3.99 -20.19
CA PRO A 135 -0.51 -4.89 -20.05
C PRO A 135 -0.65 -6.15 -20.93
N GLN A 136 -1.89 -6.61 -21.21
CA GLN A 136 -2.15 -7.75 -22.08
C GLN A 136 -1.95 -7.42 -23.56
N PHE A 137 -2.17 -6.18 -23.99
CA PHE A 137 -1.88 -5.74 -25.36
C PHE A 137 -0.38 -5.69 -25.64
N LEU A 138 0.43 -5.36 -24.63
CA LEU A 138 1.84 -5.02 -24.79
C LEU A 138 2.82 -6.19 -24.55
N TYR A 139 2.48 -7.19 -23.72
CA TYR A 139 3.48 -8.19 -23.28
C TYR A 139 4.02 -9.09 -24.42
N GLN A 140 3.35 -9.13 -25.57
CA GLN A 140 3.76 -9.90 -26.76
C GLN A 140 4.54 -9.08 -27.78
N GLU A 141 4.63 -7.75 -27.61
CA GLU A 141 5.36 -6.88 -28.52
C GLU A 141 6.86 -7.21 -28.56
N ASP A 142 7.48 -7.00 -29.75
CA ASP A 142 8.90 -7.34 -29.95
C ASP A 142 9.84 -6.54 -29.04
N TRP A 143 9.50 -5.31 -28.75
CA TRP A 143 10.27 -4.48 -27.83
C TRP A 143 10.16 -4.95 -26.36
N CYS A 144 9.13 -5.75 -26.02
CA CYS A 144 8.95 -6.32 -24.69
C CYS A 144 9.78 -7.59 -24.43
N LYS A 145 10.49 -8.10 -25.45
CA LYS A 145 11.34 -9.29 -25.31
C LYS A 145 12.61 -8.97 -24.51
N ARG A 146 13.02 -9.94 -23.67
CA ARG A 146 14.29 -9.86 -22.93
C ARG A 146 15.46 -9.90 -23.91
N ARG A 147 16.37 -8.94 -23.81
CA ARG A 147 17.56 -8.81 -24.65
C ARG A 147 18.80 -8.83 -23.78
N LYS A 148 19.88 -9.41 -24.29
CA LYS A 148 21.21 -9.35 -23.70
C LYS A 148 21.96 -8.18 -24.37
N VAL A 149 22.50 -7.30 -23.55
CA VAL A 149 23.24 -6.11 -23.98
C VAL A 149 24.51 -5.94 -23.14
N LYS A 150 25.48 -5.23 -23.65
CA LYS A 150 26.68 -4.88 -22.87
C LYS A 150 26.46 -3.55 -22.18
N VAL A 151 26.68 -3.50 -20.87
CA VAL A 151 26.67 -2.30 -20.03
C VAL A 151 28.00 -2.27 -19.30
N ASN A 152 28.80 -1.24 -19.51
CA ASN A 152 30.15 -1.10 -18.91
C ASN A 152 31.06 -2.34 -19.15
N GLY A 153 30.91 -3.00 -20.30
CA GLY A 153 31.70 -4.19 -20.66
C GLY A 153 31.07 -5.51 -20.21
N GLU A 154 30.11 -5.51 -19.30
CA GLU A 154 29.43 -6.72 -18.80
C GLU A 154 28.16 -7.05 -19.60
N GLU A 155 27.90 -8.34 -19.82
CA GLU A 155 26.66 -8.80 -20.46
C GLU A 155 25.49 -8.79 -19.48
N VAL A 156 24.55 -7.87 -19.65
CA VAL A 156 23.38 -7.69 -18.80
C VAL A 156 22.10 -8.00 -19.58
N ALA A 157 21.14 -8.63 -18.92
CA ALA A 157 19.83 -8.90 -19.53
C ALA A 157 18.84 -7.77 -19.20
N VAL A 158 18.27 -7.16 -20.24
CA VAL A 158 17.33 -6.03 -20.11
C VAL A 158 15.97 -6.39 -20.69
N GLY A 159 14.89 -6.01 -20.00
CA GLY A 159 13.52 -6.19 -20.44
C GLY A 159 12.94 -7.58 -20.18
N GLY A 160 11.79 -7.83 -20.71
CA GLY A 160 11.06 -9.09 -20.64
C GLY A 160 9.85 -9.11 -19.72
N VAL A 161 9.65 -8.08 -18.90
CA VAL A 161 8.52 -7.95 -17.96
C VAL A 161 7.89 -6.56 -18.11
N ILE A 162 6.58 -6.49 -17.98
CA ILE A 162 5.83 -5.23 -17.81
C ILE A 162 5.46 -5.09 -16.35
N ALA A 163 5.87 -3.99 -15.72
CA ALA A 163 5.40 -3.59 -14.40
C ALA A 163 4.11 -2.77 -14.54
N ILE A 164 3.12 -3.02 -13.70
CA ILE A 164 1.95 -2.15 -13.55
C ILE A 164 1.72 -1.82 -12.09
N THR A 165 1.77 -0.53 -11.76
CA THR A 165 1.60 -0.09 -10.37
C THR A 165 0.15 0.13 -10.02
N GLN A 166 -0.16 -0.06 -8.74
CA GLN A 166 -1.47 0.19 -8.16
C GLN A 166 -1.30 0.88 -6.79
N PRO A 167 -2.11 1.89 -6.46
CA PRO A 167 -1.99 2.57 -5.18
C PRO A 167 -2.37 1.68 -3.99
N ARG A 168 -3.24 0.70 -4.22
CA ARG A 168 -3.80 -0.15 -3.17
C ARG A 168 -3.39 -1.61 -3.32
N ARG A 169 -2.98 -2.25 -2.21
CA ARG A 169 -2.58 -3.67 -2.17
C ARG A 169 -3.69 -4.59 -2.73
N VAL A 170 -4.94 -4.34 -2.31
CA VAL A 170 -6.10 -5.14 -2.77
C VAL A 170 -6.31 -5.00 -4.27
N ALA A 171 -6.15 -3.81 -4.84
CA ALA A 171 -6.25 -3.58 -6.28
C ALA A 171 -5.18 -4.37 -7.04
N ALA A 172 -3.91 -4.26 -6.62
CA ALA A 172 -2.81 -4.99 -7.26
C ALA A 172 -3.03 -6.50 -7.28
N THR A 173 -3.42 -7.10 -6.16
CA THR A 173 -3.67 -8.55 -6.06
C THR A 173 -4.91 -8.99 -6.84
N THR A 174 -6.02 -8.25 -6.72
CA THR A 174 -7.28 -8.58 -7.41
C THR A 174 -7.14 -8.48 -8.94
N LEU A 175 -6.48 -7.42 -9.44
CA LEU A 175 -6.22 -7.24 -10.86
C LEU A 175 -5.27 -8.31 -11.40
N ALA A 176 -4.22 -8.68 -10.65
CA ALA A 176 -3.35 -9.78 -11.01
C ALA A 176 -4.11 -11.10 -11.16
N HIS A 177 -4.97 -11.43 -10.19
CA HIS A 177 -5.83 -12.63 -10.27
C HIS A 177 -6.83 -12.55 -11.43
N ARG A 178 -7.38 -11.38 -11.72
CA ARG A 178 -8.30 -11.17 -12.84
C ARG A 178 -7.57 -11.41 -14.18
N VAL A 179 -6.43 -10.75 -14.39
CA VAL A 179 -5.64 -10.88 -15.63
C VAL A 179 -5.11 -12.31 -15.79
N SER A 180 -4.70 -12.96 -14.70
CA SER A 180 -4.28 -14.36 -14.68
C SER A 180 -5.37 -15.29 -15.22
N ARG A 181 -6.63 -15.11 -14.79
CA ARG A 181 -7.79 -15.87 -15.32
C ARG A 181 -8.08 -15.54 -16.77
N GLU A 182 -8.01 -14.27 -17.17
CA GLU A 182 -8.21 -13.85 -18.58
C GLU A 182 -7.17 -14.44 -19.52
N VAL A 183 -5.91 -14.56 -19.07
CA VAL A 183 -4.81 -15.15 -19.85
C VAL A 183 -4.79 -16.68 -19.74
N GLY A 184 -5.50 -17.27 -18.77
CA GLY A 184 -5.57 -18.72 -18.58
C GLY A 184 -4.30 -19.34 -17.99
N THR A 185 -3.55 -18.59 -17.14
CA THR A 185 -2.32 -19.09 -16.51
C THR A 185 -2.40 -18.97 -14.97
N PRO A 186 -1.79 -19.91 -14.22
CA PRO A 186 -1.83 -19.84 -12.76
C PRO A 186 -1.00 -18.64 -12.25
N ILE A 187 -1.46 -18.06 -11.16
CA ILE A 187 -0.74 -16.99 -10.44
C ILE A 187 0.08 -17.56 -9.28
N SER A 188 -0.24 -18.77 -8.85
CA SER A 188 0.45 -19.43 -7.73
C SER A 188 1.75 -20.08 -8.22
N ALA A 189 2.82 -19.91 -7.45
CA ALA A 189 4.08 -20.61 -7.62
C ALA A 189 4.07 -22.06 -7.06
N GLN A 190 2.90 -22.58 -6.62
CA GLN A 190 2.77 -23.92 -6.03
C GLN A 190 2.98 -25.02 -7.07
N LYS A 191 3.62 -26.13 -6.63
CA LYS A 191 3.74 -27.38 -7.38
C LYS A 191 2.36 -27.88 -7.80
N SER A 192 2.21 -28.30 -9.06
CA SER A 192 1.05 -29.11 -9.43
C SER A 192 1.18 -30.50 -8.77
N PRO A 193 0.06 -31.06 -8.23
CA PRO A 193 0.08 -32.35 -7.54
C PRO A 193 0.47 -33.56 -8.44
N SER A 194 0.60 -33.35 -9.74
CA SER A 194 0.85 -34.43 -10.74
C SER A 194 2.32 -34.80 -10.94
N ASP A 195 3.29 -34.13 -10.31
CA ASP A 195 4.74 -34.37 -10.50
C ASP A 195 5.44 -34.99 -9.30
N SER A 196 4.76 -35.89 -8.58
CA SER A 196 5.38 -36.67 -7.49
C SER A 196 5.92 -38.03 -7.99
N GLY A 197 6.88 -37.98 -8.88
CA GLY A 197 7.54 -39.21 -9.34
C GLY A 197 8.84 -38.90 -10.05
N ASP A 198 9.85 -38.73 -9.32
CA ASP A 198 11.28 -38.82 -9.55
C ASP A 198 12.05 -37.63 -8.95
N GLY A 199 13.09 -37.93 -8.21
CA GLY A 199 13.91 -37.03 -7.36
C GLY A 199 14.75 -36.00 -8.10
N SER A 200 14.23 -35.32 -9.13
CA SER A 200 14.98 -34.36 -9.91
C SER A 200 14.21 -33.06 -10.15
N LYS A 201 14.71 -31.97 -9.60
CA LYS A 201 14.42 -30.56 -9.87
C LYS A 201 12.94 -30.13 -9.70
N GLU A 202 12.68 -29.42 -8.62
CA GLU A 202 11.40 -28.76 -8.32
C GLU A 202 10.82 -28.03 -9.54
N ALA A 203 9.73 -28.56 -10.09
CA ALA A 203 8.98 -27.94 -11.17
C ALA A 203 8.11 -26.79 -10.62
N TYR A 204 8.60 -25.56 -10.67
CA TYR A 204 7.77 -24.38 -10.37
C TYR A 204 6.74 -24.18 -11.47
N ALA A 205 5.50 -23.88 -11.08
CA ALA A 205 4.45 -23.55 -12.01
C ALA A 205 4.84 -22.37 -12.91
N LYS A 206 4.73 -22.53 -14.25
CA LYS A 206 4.95 -21.45 -15.21
C LYS A 206 3.68 -20.60 -15.25
N GLY A 207 3.79 -19.30 -14.97
CA GLY A 207 2.69 -18.34 -15.07
C GLY A 207 3.14 -17.07 -15.78
N LEU A 208 2.22 -16.43 -16.50
CA LEU A 208 2.49 -15.18 -17.22
C LEU A 208 2.24 -13.95 -16.34
N VAL A 209 1.44 -14.08 -15.30
CA VAL A 209 1.04 -12.98 -14.42
C VAL A 209 1.52 -13.25 -13.00
N GLY A 210 2.07 -12.23 -12.37
CA GLY A 210 2.48 -12.23 -10.98
C GLY A 210 2.10 -10.94 -10.27
N TYR A 211 2.25 -10.91 -8.95
CA TYR A 211 2.11 -9.68 -8.17
C TYR A 211 3.17 -9.58 -7.06
N SER A 212 3.41 -8.34 -6.63
CA SER A 212 4.29 -8.03 -5.50
C SER A 212 3.73 -6.83 -4.74
N VAL A 213 3.27 -7.06 -3.54
CA VAL A 213 2.83 -6.01 -2.61
C VAL A 213 3.58 -6.17 -1.29
N ARG A 214 3.57 -5.15 -0.46
CA ARG A 214 4.32 -5.18 0.80
C ARG A 214 3.96 -6.41 1.64
N PHE A 215 4.95 -7.24 1.93
CA PHE A 215 4.82 -8.51 2.68
C PHE A 215 3.85 -9.54 2.06
N ASP A 216 3.65 -9.47 0.73
CA ASP A 216 2.94 -10.51 0.00
C ASP A 216 3.34 -10.48 -1.48
N HIS A 217 3.75 -11.61 -2.02
CA HIS A 217 4.15 -11.70 -3.43
C HIS A 217 3.93 -13.10 -3.99
N SER A 218 3.57 -13.15 -5.25
CA SER A 218 3.52 -14.36 -6.03
C SER A 218 3.97 -14.05 -7.46
N VAL A 219 5.20 -14.46 -7.79
CA VAL A 219 5.83 -14.20 -9.09
C VAL A 219 6.30 -15.51 -9.68
N PRO A 220 5.42 -16.23 -10.43
CA PRO A 220 5.74 -17.51 -11.09
C PRO A 220 6.91 -17.38 -12.07
N ARG A 221 7.61 -18.50 -12.34
CA ARG A 221 8.59 -18.53 -13.43
C ARG A 221 7.93 -18.21 -14.78
N GLY A 222 8.55 -17.30 -15.56
CA GLY A 222 8.01 -16.87 -16.84
C GLY A 222 7.07 -15.68 -16.79
N THR A 223 6.89 -15.04 -15.63
CA THR A 223 6.09 -13.82 -15.47
C THR A 223 6.47 -12.78 -16.52
N LYS A 224 5.46 -12.27 -17.23
CA LYS A 224 5.54 -11.22 -18.23
C LYS A 224 4.81 -9.94 -17.80
N ILE A 225 3.80 -10.08 -16.94
CA ILE A 225 3.01 -8.99 -16.39
C ILE A 225 3.10 -9.09 -14.88
N LYS A 226 3.59 -8.03 -14.23
CA LYS A 226 3.77 -8.00 -12.79
C LYS A 226 3.03 -6.80 -12.22
N PHE A 227 1.99 -7.09 -11.45
CA PHE A 227 1.26 -6.08 -10.68
C PHE A 227 2.00 -5.82 -9.37
N LEU A 228 2.19 -4.55 -9.01
CA LEU A 228 2.86 -4.20 -7.77
C LEU A 228 2.32 -2.87 -7.23
N THR A 229 2.52 -2.64 -5.94
CA THR A 229 2.28 -1.30 -5.38
C THR A 229 3.45 -0.37 -5.70
N GLU A 230 3.18 0.92 -5.78
CA GLU A 230 4.17 1.97 -6.08
C GLU A 230 5.39 1.86 -5.16
N GLY A 231 5.15 1.70 -3.84
CA GLY A 231 6.22 1.54 -2.86
C GLY A 231 7.10 0.30 -3.11
N MET A 232 6.53 -0.79 -3.69
CA MET A 232 7.33 -1.96 -4.06
C MET A 232 8.20 -1.70 -5.29
N LEU A 233 7.71 -0.93 -6.26
CA LEU A 233 8.51 -0.54 -7.42
C LEU A 233 9.63 0.43 -7.01
N LEU A 234 9.36 1.35 -6.07
CA LEU A 234 10.40 2.19 -5.47
C LEU A 234 11.48 1.36 -4.75
N GLN A 235 11.09 0.30 -4.02
CA GLN A 235 12.05 -0.63 -3.40
C GLN A 235 12.91 -1.37 -4.44
N GLU A 236 12.33 -1.75 -5.58
CA GLU A 236 13.09 -2.36 -6.67
C GLU A 236 14.02 -1.35 -7.35
N LEU A 237 13.59 -0.11 -7.47
CA LEU A 237 14.37 0.98 -8.03
C LEU A 237 15.59 1.35 -7.17
N LEU A 238 15.50 1.18 -5.84
CA LEU A 238 16.66 1.32 -4.96
C LEU A 238 17.74 0.25 -5.23
N ARG A 239 17.32 -0.97 -5.64
CA ARG A 239 18.22 -2.09 -5.93
C ARG A 239 18.75 -2.07 -7.36
N ASP A 240 17.91 -1.71 -8.32
CA ASP A 240 18.26 -1.56 -9.73
C ASP A 240 17.81 -0.17 -10.23
N PRO A 241 18.69 0.83 -10.18
CA PRO A 241 18.40 2.20 -10.57
C PRO A 241 17.82 2.37 -11.98
N ASN A 242 18.11 1.43 -12.85
CA ASN A 242 17.72 1.46 -14.26
C ASN A 242 16.52 0.55 -14.57
N LEU A 243 15.94 -0.13 -13.56
CA LEU A 243 14.81 -1.05 -13.73
C LEU A 243 15.03 -2.03 -14.91
N ARG A 244 16.21 -2.62 -14.99
CA ARG A 244 16.67 -3.45 -16.12
C ARG A 244 15.74 -4.63 -16.43
N GLN A 245 15.09 -5.21 -15.43
CA GLN A 245 14.17 -6.33 -15.64
C GLN A 245 12.90 -5.95 -16.42
N TYR A 246 12.55 -4.66 -16.49
CA TYR A 246 11.32 -4.19 -17.11
C TYR A 246 11.55 -3.66 -18.53
N SER A 247 10.67 -4.04 -19.46
CA SER A 247 10.54 -3.43 -20.78
C SER A 247 9.64 -2.20 -20.75
N ALA A 248 8.63 -2.22 -19.88
CA ALA A 248 7.73 -1.09 -19.66
C ALA A 248 7.33 -0.99 -18.18
N VAL A 249 7.06 0.23 -17.76
CA VAL A 249 6.37 0.55 -16.52
C VAL A 249 5.06 1.25 -16.84
N ILE A 250 3.97 0.71 -16.31
CA ILE A 250 2.64 1.30 -16.39
C ILE A 250 2.33 1.89 -15.01
N VAL A 251 2.24 3.22 -14.93
CA VAL A 251 1.81 3.93 -13.72
C VAL A 251 0.29 4.10 -13.81
N ASP A 252 -0.44 3.29 -13.06
CA ASP A 252 -1.90 3.33 -13.07
C ASP A 252 -2.44 4.21 -11.93
N GLU A 253 -3.63 4.77 -12.15
CA GLU A 253 -4.34 5.66 -11.21
C GLU A 253 -3.49 6.87 -10.73
N ILE A 254 -2.68 7.45 -11.60
CA ILE A 254 -1.78 8.57 -11.27
C ILE A 254 -2.51 9.76 -10.63
N HIS A 255 -3.80 9.91 -10.91
CA HIS A 255 -4.65 10.98 -10.36
C HIS A 255 -4.93 10.83 -8.85
N GLU A 256 -4.65 9.66 -8.22
CA GLU A 256 -4.72 9.52 -6.77
C GLU A 256 -3.59 10.29 -6.05
N ARG A 257 -2.52 10.67 -6.76
CA ARG A 257 -1.46 11.57 -6.28
C ARG A 257 -0.92 11.18 -4.92
N SER A 258 -0.63 9.88 -4.70
CA SER A 258 0.06 9.42 -3.50
C SER A 258 1.52 9.92 -3.48
N VAL A 259 2.11 10.06 -2.27
CA VAL A 259 3.54 10.43 -2.13
C VAL A 259 4.43 9.49 -2.96
N ASN A 260 4.11 8.18 -2.95
CA ASN A 260 4.89 7.19 -3.69
C ASN A 260 4.75 7.33 -5.20
N VAL A 261 3.55 7.66 -5.72
CA VAL A 261 3.35 7.84 -7.17
C VAL A 261 4.06 9.09 -7.67
N ASP A 262 4.03 10.18 -6.91
CA ASP A 262 4.71 11.42 -7.27
C ASP A 262 6.24 11.22 -7.28
N LEU A 263 6.78 10.55 -6.25
CA LEU A 263 8.20 10.20 -6.17
C LEU A 263 8.63 9.24 -7.31
N LEU A 264 7.84 8.20 -7.56
CA LEU A 264 8.09 7.23 -8.64
C LEU A 264 8.08 7.93 -10.00
N SER A 265 7.13 8.83 -10.24
CA SER A 265 7.02 9.61 -11.48
C SER A 265 8.26 10.47 -11.72
N GLY A 266 8.82 11.08 -10.67
CA GLY A 266 10.08 11.82 -10.75
C GLY A 266 11.25 10.94 -11.19
N PHE A 267 11.42 9.76 -10.59
CA PHE A 267 12.47 8.82 -11.00
C PHE A 267 12.25 8.28 -12.41
N LEU A 268 11.02 7.95 -12.78
CA LEU A 268 10.70 7.49 -14.14
C LEU A 268 10.96 8.57 -15.18
N LYS A 269 10.68 9.85 -14.88
CA LYS A 269 11.04 10.99 -15.72
C LYS A 269 12.56 11.06 -15.92
N GLN A 270 13.37 10.90 -14.85
CA GLN A 270 14.83 10.89 -14.96
C GLN A 270 15.35 9.71 -15.80
N ILE A 271 14.80 8.51 -15.63
CA ILE A 271 15.19 7.33 -16.44
C ILE A 271 14.80 7.51 -17.90
N HIS A 272 13.64 8.11 -18.19
CA HIS A 272 13.14 8.35 -19.55
C HIS A 272 13.97 9.41 -20.27
N ALA A 273 14.30 10.51 -19.59
CA ALA A 273 15.11 11.61 -20.14
C ALA A 273 16.61 11.28 -20.19
N GLY A 274 17.09 10.25 -19.46
CA GLY A 274 18.50 9.89 -19.37
C GLY A 274 19.07 9.26 -20.65
N ASP A 275 20.37 9.08 -20.66
CA ASP A 275 21.15 8.59 -21.82
C ASP A 275 20.93 7.11 -22.18
N LYS A 276 20.16 6.39 -21.39
CA LYS A 276 19.88 4.95 -21.54
C LYS A 276 21.12 4.02 -21.46
N ALA A 277 22.29 4.57 -21.13
CA ALA A 277 23.56 3.81 -21.05
C ALA A 277 23.46 2.67 -20.01
N GLY A 278 22.85 2.92 -18.86
CA GLY A 278 22.61 1.91 -17.83
C GLY A 278 21.69 0.75 -18.27
N ARG A 279 21.07 0.85 -19.44
CA ARG A 279 20.23 -0.16 -20.07
C ARG A 279 20.76 -0.62 -21.43
N GLY A 280 22.03 -0.31 -21.75
CA GLY A 280 22.66 -0.66 -23.02
C GLY A 280 21.93 -0.08 -24.24
N GLY A 281 21.42 1.13 -24.15
CA GLY A 281 20.68 1.82 -25.20
C GLY A 281 19.20 1.41 -25.36
N ILE A 282 18.70 0.44 -24.57
CA ILE A 282 17.30 0.00 -24.65
C ILE A 282 16.42 0.95 -23.80
N PRO A 283 15.42 1.63 -24.41
CA PRO A 283 14.54 2.51 -23.66
C PRO A 283 13.64 1.71 -22.68
N LEU A 284 13.29 2.34 -21.57
CA LEU A 284 12.17 1.91 -20.71
C LEU A 284 10.91 2.57 -21.24
N LYS A 285 9.94 1.77 -21.73
CA LYS A 285 8.66 2.33 -22.16
C LYS A 285 7.85 2.74 -20.94
N LEU A 286 7.22 3.91 -21.00
CA LEU A 286 6.41 4.47 -19.94
C LEU A 286 4.95 4.61 -20.38
N VAL A 287 4.02 4.06 -19.61
CA VAL A 287 2.59 4.29 -19.81
C VAL A 287 2.02 4.89 -18.53
N VAL A 288 1.43 6.06 -18.63
CA VAL A 288 0.80 6.74 -17.50
C VAL A 288 -0.71 6.72 -17.70
N MET A 289 -1.46 6.15 -16.76
CA MET A 289 -2.90 5.98 -16.88
C MET A 289 -3.66 6.79 -15.83
N SER A 290 -4.69 7.52 -16.28
CA SER A 290 -5.55 8.35 -15.44
C SER A 290 -7.03 8.09 -15.72
N ALA A 291 -7.87 8.24 -14.69
CA ALA A 291 -9.33 8.20 -14.83
C ALA A 291 -9.95 9.58 -14.97
N THR A 292 -9.23 10.65 -14.65
CA THR A 292 -9.74 12.04 -14.69
C THR A 292 -9.24 12.78 -15.93
N ALA A 293 -10.00 13.76 -16.35
CA ALA A 293 -9.71 14.58 -17.53
C ALA A 293 -8.62 15.64 -17.30
N ASN A 294 -8.28 15.96 -16.05
CA ASN A 294 -7.23 16.95 -15.75
C ASN A 294 -5.84 16.35 -15.95
N VAL A 295 -5.37 16.34 -17.19
CA VAL A 295 -4.16 15.66 -17.65
C VAL A 295 -3.07 16.62 -18.04
N GLU A 296 -3.38 17.89 -18.20
CA GLU A 296 -2.45 18.92 -18.65
C GLU A 296 -1.21 19.00 -17.77
N GLY A 297 -1.39 18.93 -16.43
CA GLY A 297 -0.27 18.90 -15.49
C GLY A 297 0.62 17.65 -15.65
N ILE A 298 0.00 16.49 -15.88
CA ILE A 298 0.73 15.23 -16.08
C ILE A 298 1.48 15.26 -17.41
N GLN A 299 0.85 15.75 -18.47
CA GLN A 299 1.46 15.87 -19.79
C GLN A 299 2.64 16.84 -19.75
N ARG A 300 2.46 18.05 -19.19
CA ARG A 300 3.54 19.03 -18.99
C ARG A 300 4.69 18.44 -18.19
N PHE A 301 4.40 17.73 -17.10
CA PHE A 301 5.43 17.11 -16.28
C PHE A 301 6.31 16.14 -17.07
N PHE A 302 5.75 15.24 -17.86
CA PHE A 302 6.52 14.25 -18.62
C PHE A 302 7.10 14.78 -19.91
N SER A 303 6.49 15.79 -20.57
CA SER A 303 7.05 16.42 -21.78
C SER A 303 8.23 17.36 -21.52
N GLY A 304 8.44 17.74 -20.25
CA GLY A 304 9.52 18.67 -19.88
C GLY A 304 9.29 20.12 -20.35
N ALA A 305 8.06 20.48 -20.72
CA ALA A 305 7.70 21.84 -21.05
C ALA A 305 7.62 22.67 -19.75
N ASP A 306 8.34 23.80 -19.71
CA ASP A 306 8.19 24.82 -18.68
C ASP A 306 6.86 25.56 -18.87
N ASP A 307 6.34 26.21 -17.80
CA ASP A 307 5.02 26.86 -17.79
C ASP A 307 4.82 27.89 -18.91
N ASP A 308 5.90 28.44 -19.48
CA ASP A 308 5.88 29.52 -20.50
C ASP A 308 6.22 29.06 -21.92
N THR A 309 6.58 27.78 -22.14
CA THR A 309 6.96 27.29 -23.48
C THR A 309 6.00 26.21 -23.96
N PRO A 310 5.38 26.35 -25.14
CA PRO A 310 4.62 25.26 -25.73
C PRO A 310 5.53 24.07 -26.00
N PRO A 311 5.04 22.81 -25.88
CA PRO A 311 5.82 21.63 -26.13
C PRO A 311 6.48 21.72 -27.53
N LYS A 312 7.81 21.59 -27.58
CA LYS A 312 8.53 21.52 -28.84
C LYS A 312 7.99 20.37 -29.67
N GLY A 313 7.74 20.60 -30.94
CA GLY A 313 6.93 19.78 -31.85
C GLY A 313 7.33 18.30 -32.07
N ASP A 314 8.25 17.73 -31.29
CA ASP A 314 8.62 16.33 -31.30
C ASP A 314 8.63 15.81 -29.86
N SER A 315 7.43 15.88 -29.18
CA SER A 315 7.31 15.40 -27.81
C SER A 315 7.44 13.86 -27.83
N SER A 316 8.43 13.35 -27.08
CA SER A 316 8.60 11.90 -26.87
C SER A 316 7.43 11.25 -26.11
N VAL A 317 6.43 12.04 -25.75
CA VAL A 317 5.26 11.66 -24.93
C VAL A 317 3.98 11.89 -25.73
N GLU A 318 3.31 10.80 -26.11
CA GLU A 318 2.04 10.84 -26.81
C GLU A 318 0.85 10.79 -25.83
N PHE A 319 -0.27 11.33 -26.29
CA PHE A 319 -1.51 11.40 -25.53
C PHE A 319 -2.63 10.67 -26.27
N LEU A 320 -3.35 9.79 -25.54
CA LEU A 320 -4.52 9.10 -26.06
C LEU A 320 -5.68 9.16 -25.06
N ARG A 321 -6.81 9.71 -25.51
CA ARG A 321 -8.06 9.71 -24.75
C ARG A 321 -8.97 8.59 -25.22
N ILE A 322 -9.46 7.78 -24.28
CA ILE A 322 -10.44 6.74 -24.53
C ILE A 322 -11.81 7.30 -24.15
N GLU A 323 -12.69 7.30 -25.10
CA GLU A 323 -14.09 7.63 -24.85
C GLU A 323 -14.73 6.49 -24.05
N GLY A 324 -15.24 6.83 -22.88
CA GLY A 324 -15.90 5.90 -21.97
C GLY A 324 -17.30 5.57 -22.44
N ARG A 325 -17.79 4.38 -22.11
CA ARG A 325 -19.19 4.00 -22.23
C ARG A 325 -19.83 4.08 -20.86
N GLN A 326 -19.94 5.30 -20.31
CA GLN A 326 -20.76 5.46 -19.11
C GLN A 326 -22.21 5.69 -19.50
N PHE A 327 -23.09 5.06 -18.76
CA PHE A 327 -24.52 5.39 -18.83
C PHE A 327 -24.79 6.68 -18.07
N PRO A 328 -25.81 7.46 -18.46
CA PRO A 328 -26.16 8.70 -17.77
C PRO A 328 -26.50 8.44 -16.31
N VAL A 329 -26.10 9.38 -15.45
CA VAL A 329 -26.39 9.36 -14.00
C VAL A 329 -27.10 10.65 -13.63
N ASP A 330 -28.32 10.52 -13.14
CA ASP A 330 -29.09 11.66 -12.62
C ASP A 330 -28.54 12.06 -11.26
N ILE A 331 -28.12 13.30 -11.13
CA ILE A 331 -27.61 13.84 -9.85
C ILE A 331 -28.78 14.55 -9.12
N ILE A 332 -29.04 14.11 -7.89
CA ILE A 332 -30.11 14.60 -7.05
C ILE A 332 -29.50 15.16 -5.76
N HIS A 333 -29.58 16.45 -5.58
CA HIS A 333 -29.15 17.16 -4.38
C HIS A 333 -30.26 17.24 -3.35
N THR A 334 -29.92 17.31 -2.06
CA THR A 334 -30.93 17.67 -1.04
C THR A 334 -31.27 19.17 -1.13
N PRO A 335 -32.54 19.54 -1.00
CA PRO A 335 -32.95 20.96 -1.10
C PRO A 335 -32.47 21.79 0.10
N LYS A 336 -32.16 21.15 1.22
CA LYS A 336 -31.66 21.77 2.46
C LYS A 336 -30.51 20.93 3.04
N ALA A 337 -29.65 21.59 3.80
CA ALA A 337 -28.58 20.90 4.52
C ALA A 337 -29.17 19.82 5.43
N VAL A 338 -28.52 18.65 5.45
CA VAL A 338 -28.91 17.51 6.28
C VAL A 338 -28.20 17.62 7.63
N PRO A 339 -28.90 17.92 8.74
CA PRO A 339 -28.26 18.11 10.05
C PRO A 339 -27.66 16.81 10.59
N ASP A 340 -28.39 15.70 10.48
CA ASP A 340 -27.97 14.36 10.87
C ASP A 340 -27.77 13.48 9.64
N LEU A 341 -26.52 13.13 9.38
CA LEU A 341 -26.14 12.30 8.24
C LEU A 341 -26.69 10.88 8.33
N GLN A 342 -26.80 10.31 9.52
CA GLN A 342 -27.33 8.95 9.72
C GLN A 342 -28.83 8.91 9.39
N GLU A 343 -29.60 9.87 9.88
CA GLU A 343 -31.02 9.98 9.58
C GLU A 343 -31.26 10.25 8.09
N GLY A 344 -30.48 11.19 7.49
CA GLY A 344 -30.57 11.51 6.07
C GLY A 344 -30.23 10.31 5.18
N LEU A 345 -29.21 9.54 5.56
CA LEU A 345 -28.82 8.29 4.91
C LEU A 345 -29.96 7.26 4.94
N LEU A 346 -30.51 7.00 6.12
CA LEU A 346 -31.62 6.03 6.31
C LEU A 346 -32.83 6.40 5.45
N LYS A 347 -33.29 7.64 5.55
CA LYS A 347 -34.42 8.14 4.76
C LYS A 347 -34.18 7.95 3.26
N THR A 348 -32.99 8.28 2.79
CA THR A 348 -32.63 8.16 1.37
C THR A 348 -32.53 6.72 0.91
N ILE A 349 -31.88 5.84 1.69
CA ILE A 349 -31.77 4.40 1.37
C ILE A 349 -33.14 3.76 1.27
N PHE A 350 -34.04 4.00 2.24
CA PHE A 350 -35.36 3.39 2.22
C PHE A 350 -36.30 4.02 1.19
N LYS A 351 -36.14 5.32 0.89
CA LYS A 351 -36.80 5.96 -0.26
C LYS A 351 -36.42 5.22 -1.57
N ILE A 352 -35.12 5.01 -1.81
CA ILE A 352 -34.63 4.25 -2.98
C ILE A 352 -35.15 2.81 -2.94
N HIS A 353 -35.09 2.16 -1.78
CA HIS A 353 -35.48 0.78 -1.63
C HIS A 353 -36.95 0.51 -1.97
N LEU A 354 -37.84 1.41 -1.60
CA LEU A 354 -39.27 1.28 -1.78
C LEU A 354 -39.77 1.87 -3.11
N GLN A 355 -39.11 2.88 -3.66
CA GLN A 355 -39.61 3.63 -4.85
C GLN A 355 -38.88 3.23 -6.14
N GLU A 356 -37.64 2.79 -6.08
CA GLU A 356 -36.87 2.50 -7.28
C GLU A 356 -36.93 1.01 -7.65
N PRO A 357 -36.93 0.67 -8.97
CA PRO A 357 -37.11 -0.69 -9.42
C PRO A 357 -35.93 -1.62 -9.09
N LEU A 358 -36.20 -2.94 -9.02
CA LEU A 358 -35.22 -4.01 -9.07
C LEU A 358 -35.08 -4.51 -10.52
N PRO A 359 -33.87 -4.98 -10.94
CA PRO A 359 -32.61 -5.01 -10.19
C PRO A 359 -31.93 -3.63 -10.13
N GLY A 360 -31.27 -3.36 -9.01
CA GLY A 360 -30.50 -2.14 -8.79
C GLY A 360 -30.04 -2.09 -7.33
N ASP A 361 -28.74 -2.23 -7.12
CA ASP A 361 -28.12 -2.19 -5.80
C ASP A 361 -27.76 -0.76 -5.40
N ILE A 362 -27.63 -0.53 -4.10
CA ILE A 362 -27.26 0.77 -3.53
C ILE A 362 -25.81 0.71 -3.06
N LEU A 363 -25.02 1.74 -3.41
CA LEU A 363 -23.70 2.01 -2.85
C LEU A 363 -23.76 3.33 -2.08
N ALA A 364 -23.57 3.29 -0.78
CA ALA A 364 -23.57 4.46 0.07
C ALA A 364 -22.16 4.77 0.56
N PHE A 365 -21.69 6.00 0.31
CA PHE A 365 -20.41 6.50 0.77
C PHE A 365 -20.55 7.17 2.13
N LEU A 366 -19.79 6.67 3.11
CA LEU A 366 -19.75 7.15 4.49
C LEU A 366 -18.33 7.55 4.92
N ILE A 367 -18.22 8.22 6.05
CA ILE A 367 -16.98 8.84 6.51
C ILE A 367 -15.97 7.79 6.99
N GLY A 368 -16.42 6.78 7.74
CA GLY A 368 -15.53 5.78 8.35
C GLY A 368 -16.24 4.54 8.86
N GLN A 369 -15.49 3.67 9.54
CA GLN A 369 -15.97 2.39 10.04
C GLN A 369 -17.11 2.55 11.05
N GLU A 370 -16.96 3.44 12.01
CA GLU A 370 -17.94 3.66 13.09
C GLU A 370 -19.31 4.04 12.52
N GLU A 371 -19.31 4.96 11.55
CA GLU A 371 -20.52 5.41 10.87
C GLU A 371 -21.13 4.29 10.00
N ILE A 372 -20.29 3.43 9.40
CA ILE A 372 -20.75 2.27 8.60
C ILE A 372 -21.41 1.22 9.49
N GLU A 373 -20.80 0.87 10.63
CA GLU A 373 -21.32 -0.13 11.56
C GLU A 373 -22.62 0.36 12.23
N ALA A 374 -22.69 1.63 12.61
CA ALA A 374 -23.91 2.24 13.13
C ALA A 374 -25.03 2.24 12.08
N ALA A 375 -24.72 2.66 10.84
CA ALA A 375 -25.70 2.65 9.74
C ALA A 375 -26.17 1.23 9.40
N GLN A 376 -25.26 0.25 9.39
CA GLN A 376 -25.62 -1.15 9.15
C GLN A 376 -26.66 -1.65 10.15
N LYS A 377 -26.42 -1.45 11.44
CA LYS A 377 -27.32 -1.85 12.50
C LYS A 377 -28.70 -1.21 12.33
N LEU A 378 -28.76 0.10 12.14
CA LEU A 378 -30.01 0.84 11.95
C LEU A 378 -30.77 0.40 10.69
N ILE A 379 -30.08 0.12 9.58
CA ILE A 379 -30.73 -0.35 8.34
C ILE A 379 -31.28 -1.75 8.54
N GLU A 380 -30.54 -2.66 9.21
CA GLU A 380 -31.00 -4.03 9.48
C GLU A 380 -32.20 -4.05 10.44
N GLU A 381 -32.18 -3.23 11.49
CA GLU A 381 -33.32 -3.05 12.42
C GLU A 381 -34.57 -2.52 11.70
N TYR A 382 -34.44 -1.47 10.89
CA TYR A 382 -35.57 -0.91 10.15
C TYR A 382 -36.06 -1.87 9.06
N ALA A 383 -35.16 -2.57 8.37
CA ALA A 383 -35.53 -3.57 7.36
C ALA A 383 -36.38 -4.70 7.92
N ALA A 384 -36.18 -5.06 9.20
CA ALA A 384 -36.98 -6.07 9.89
C ALA A 384 -38.46 -5.63 10.13
N THR A 385 -38.72 -4.31 10.10
CA THR A 385 -40.08 -3.76 10.29
C THR A 385 -40.85 -3.60 8.98
N LEU A 386 -40.18 -3.81 7.82
CA LEU A 386 -40.84 -3.69 6.52
C LEU A 386 -41.92 -4.75 6.31
N ALA A 387 -42.96 -4.41 5.55
CA ALA A 387 -44.01 -5.34 5.18
C ALA A 387 -43.47 -6.55 4.38
N SER A 388 -44.09 -7.69 4.55
CA SER A 388 -43.64 -8.95 3.93
C SER A 388 -43.62 -8.95 2.39
N ASN A 389 -44.34 -8.03 1.78
CA ASN A 389 -44.35 -7.81 0.33
C ASN A 389 -43.22 -6.85 -0.17
N ALA A 390 -42.45 -6.25 0.72
CA ALA A 390 -41.30 -5.44 0.33
C ALA A 390 -40.10 -6.35 -0.05
N PRO A 391 -39.20 -5.88 -0.96
CA PRO A 391 -37.98 -6.62 -1.25
C PRO A 391 -37.13 -6.79 0.02
N LYS A 392 -36.42 -7.90 0.12
CA LYS A 392 -35.47 -8.14 1.22
C LYS A 392 -34.25 -7.24 1.08
N VAL A 393 -33.65 -6.87 2.19
CA VAL A 393 -32.43 -6.09 2.27
C VAL A 393 -31.25 -7.00 2.66
N LYS A 394 -30.11 -6.82 1.98
CA LYS A 394 -28.82 -7.41 2.39
C LYS A 394 -27.80 -6.28 2.51
N VAL A 395 -27.42 -5.96 3.74
CA VAL A 395 -26.40 -4.91 4.03
C VAL A 395 -25.02 -5.53 4.05
N LEU A 396 -24.06 -4.89 3.41
CA LEU A 396 -22.66 -5.32 3.33
C LEU A 396 -21.75 -4.12 3.59
N PRO A 397 -20.94 -4.15 4.64
CA PRO A 397 -19.95 -3.12 4.90
C PRO A 397 -18.75 -3.28 3.94
N LEU A 398 -18.07 -2.16 3.59
CA LEU A 398 -16.87 -2.16 2.75
C LEU A 398 -15.89 -1.05 3.19
N PHE A 399 -14.93 -1.41 4.00
CA PHE A 399 -13.85 -0.52 4.46
C PHE A 399 -12.52 -1.27 4.59
N GLY A 400 -11.41 -0.55 4.70
CA GLY A 400 -10.06 -1.13 4.63
C GLY A 400 -9.74 -2.20 5.66
N GLN A 401 -10.32 -2.09 6.86
CA GLN A 401 -10.06 -2.96 8.01
C GLN A 401 -10.85 -4.28 7.97
N LEU A 402 -11.80 -4.43 7.05
CA LEU A 402 -12.54 -5.68 6.89
C LEU A 402 -11.64 -6.82 6.41
N SER A 403 -12.02 -8.06 6.75
CA SER A 403 -11.37 -9.24 6.21
C SER A 403 -11.48 -9.30 4.67
N ILE A 404 -10.52 -9.93 4.01
CA ILE A 404 -10.53 -10.07 2.55
C ILE A 404 -11.80 -10.81 2.10
N GLU A 405 -12.24 -11.81 2.86
CA GLU A 405 -13.45 -12.59 2.59
C GLU A 405 -14.70 -11.70 2.69
N ALA A 406 -14.79 -10.84 3.72
CA ALA A 406 -15.90 -9.91 3.90
C ALA A 406 -15.90 -8.83 2.80
N GLN A 407 -14.73 -8.30 2.44
CA GLN A 407 -14.62 -7.39 1.30
C GLN A 407 -15.05 -8.08 0.00
N HIS A 408 -14.62 -9.32 -0.25
CA HIS A 408 -15.01 -10.09 -1.43
C HIS A 408 -16.51 -10.36 -1.50
N GLU A 409 -17.20 -10.46 -0.35
CA GLU A 409 -18.66 -10.65 -0.34
C GLU A 409 -19.39 -9.45 -0.96
N ALA A 410 -18.91 -8.22 -0.74
CA ALA A 410 -19.48 -7.03 -1.37
C ALA A 410 -19.33 -7.03 -2.91
N PHE A 411 -18.30 -7.72 -3.44
CA PHE A 411 -18.06 -7.82 -4.89
C PHE A 411 -18.76 -9.00 -5.57
N LYS A 412 -19.44 -9.88 -4.83
CA LYS A 412 -20.21 -10.94 -5.41
C LYS A 412 -21.57 -10.43 -5.92
N PRO A 413 -22.00 -10.82 -7.11
CA PRO A 413 -23.36 -10.54 -7.57
C PRO A 413 -24.38 -11.25 -6.68
N LEU A 414 -25.51 -10.60 -6.41
CA LEU A 414 -26.58 -11.18 -5.64
C LEU A 414 -27.35 -12.18 -6.49
N LYS A 415 -27.54 -13.41 -5.97
CA LYS A 415 -28.30 -14.47 -6.68
C LYS A 415 -29.81 -14.39 -6.43
N ALA A 416 -30.24 -13.75 -5.34
CA ALA A 416 -31.63 -13.66 -4.95
C ALA A 416 -32.36 -12.55 -5.70
N ARG A 417 -33.40 -12.88 -6.47
CA ARG A 417 -34.09 -11.96 -7.37
C ARG A 417 -34.91 -10.85 -6.65
N PHE A 418 -35.47 -11.12 -5.48
CA PHE A 418 -36.29 -10.19 -4.70
C PHE A 418 -35.54 -9.69 -3.47
N THR A 419 -34.27 -9.29 -3.69
CA THR A 419 -33.40 -8.76 -2.63
C THR A 419 -32.57 -7.65 -3.19
N ARG A 420 -32.45 -6.54 -2.43
CA ARG A 420 -31.58 -5.40 -2.76
C ARG A 420 -30.33 -5.47 -1.91
N LYS A 421 -29.18 -5.43 -2.55
CA LYS A 421 -27.89 -5.29 -1.87
C LYS A 421 -27.64 -3.81 -1.58
N ILE A 422 -27.26 -3.52 -0.34
CA ILE A 422 -26.84 -2.19 0.10
C ILE A 422 -25.40 -2.32 0.58
N VAL A 423 -24.47 -1.66 -0.13
CA VAL A 423 -23.06 -1.63 0.24
C VAL A 423 -22.78 -0.30 0.91
N LEU A 424 -22.36 -0.34 2.18
CA LEU A 424 -21.94 0.83 2.95
C LEU A 424 -20.41 0.92 2.88
N ALA A 425 -19.88 1.95 2.24
CA ALA A 425 -18.45 2.00 1.92
C ALA A 425 -17.80 3.31 2.34
N THR A 426 -16.50 3.24 2.67
CA THR A 426 -15.63 4.41 2.66
C THR A 426 -15.18 4.72 1.23
N ASN A 427 -14.28 5.69 1.06
CA ASN A 427 -13.65 5.99 -0.24
C ASN A 427 -12.88 4.81 -0.89
N ILE A 428 -12.81 3.63 -0.26
CA ILE A 428 -12.27 2.41 -0.87
C ILE A 428 -13.05 2.01 -2.14
N ALA A 429 -14.35 2.30 -2.18
CA ALA A 429 -15.22 2.02 -3.32
C ALA A 429 -15.23 3.13 -4.38
N GLU A 430 -14.47 4.22 -4.16
CA GLU A 430 -14.49 5.40 -5.03
C GLU A 430 -13.69 5.20 -6.33
N THR A 431 -12.56 4.47 -6.29
CA THR A 431 -11.65 4.35 -7.45
C THR A 431 -11.45 2.91 -7.91
N SER A 432 -10.56 2.18 -7.34
CA SER A 432 -9.93 0.96 -7.89
C SER A 432 -10.81 -0.31 -7.91
N VAL A 433 -12.04 -0.29 -7.36
CA VAL A 433 -12.87 -1.51 -7.20
C VAL A 433 -14.25 -1.32 -7.80
N THR A 434 -14.77 -2.36 -8.47
CA THR A 434 -16.13 -2.33 -9.04
C THR A 434 -17.05 -3.20 -8.22
N VAL A 435 -18.10 -2.60 -7.65
CA VAL A 435 -19.21 -3.32 -7.02
C VAL A 435 -20.27 -3.60 -8.09
N PRO A 436 -20.53 -4.87 -8.45
CA PRO A 436 -21.49 -5.19 -9.51
C PRO A 436 -22.92 -4.91 -9.07
N GLY A 437 -23.79 -4.55 -10.02
CA GLY A 437 -25.21 -4.34 -9.83
C GLY A 437 -25.62 -2.96 -9.28
N VAL A 438 -24.67 -2.07 -8.99
CA VAL A 438 -24.94 -0.73 -8.46
C VAL A 438 -25.59 0.15 -9.51
N LYS A 439 -26.79 0.67 -9.20
CA LYS A 439 -27.49 1.71 -9.97
C LYS A 439 -27.76 2.97 -9.16
N TYR A 440 -27.68 2.86 -7.84
CA TYR A 440 -28.01 3.96 -6.95
C TYR A 440 -26.81 4.25 -6.05
N VAL A 441 -26.37 5.49 -6.05
CA VAL A 441 -25.33 5.99 -5.16
C VAL A 441 -25.93 6.94 -4.15
N VAL A 442 -25.53 6.81 -2.88
CA VAL A 442 -25.82 7.81 -1.84
C VAL A 442 -24.48 8.37 -1.36
N ASP A 443 -24.29 9.67 -1.48
CA ASP A 443 -23.01 10.33 -1.15
C ASP A 443 -23.17 11.32 -0.01
N CYS A 444 -22.47 11.08 1.12
CA CYS A 444 -22.47 11.96 2.28
C CYS A 444 -21.63 13.24 2.10
N GLY A 445 -20.85 13.36 1.00
CA GLY A 445 -20.01 14.53 0.71
C GLY A 445 -18.78 14.68 1.60
N LYS A 446 -18.45 13.69 2.43
CA LYS A 446 -17.29 13.72 3.35
C LYS A 446 -16.46 12.45 3.24
N ALA A 447 -15.17 12.58 3.65
CA ALA A 447 -14.25 11.46 3.82
C ALA A 447 -13.27 11.74 4.96
N LYS A 448 -12.74 10.68 5.61
CA LYS A 448 -11.59 10.80 6.51
C LYS A 448 -10.33 11.01 5.67
N VAL A 449 -9.66 12.14 5.88
CA VAL A 449 -8.42 12.53 5.18
C VAL A 449 -7.28 12.56 6.17
N LYS A 450 -6.20 11.85 5.82
CA LYS A 450 -4.94 11.88 6.58
C LYS A 450 -4.19 13.16 6.24
N GLU A 451 -3.75 13.88 7.25
CA GLU A 451 -3.01 15.12 7.12
C GLU A 451 -1.91 15.20 8.17
N PHE A 452 -0.71 15.51 7.74
CA PHE A 452 0.42 15.75 8.63
C PHE A 452 0.46 17.23 9.00
N ARG A 453 0.27 17.50 10.28
CA ARG A 453 0.39 18.86 10.82
C ARG A 453 1.86 19.14 11.11
N SER A 454 2.55 19.74 10.16
CA SER A 454 3.99 19.98 10.25
C SER A 454 4.37 20.75 11.53
N ARG A 455 3.57 21.74 11.94
CA ARG A 455 3.83 22.50 13.19
C ARG A 455 3.77 21.65 14.45
N LEU A 456 2.96 20.60 14.47
CA LEU A 456 2.75 19.73 15.61
C LEU A 456 3.57 18.42 15.53
N GLY A 457 4.16 18.10 14.36
CA GLY A 457 4.87 16.85 14.13
C GLY A 457 3.98 15.61 14.25
N MET A 458 2.68 15.77 13.97
CA MET A 458 1.69 14.71 14.18
C MET A 458 0.78 14.49 12.96
N GLU A 459 0.35 13.26 12.80
CA GLU A 459 -0.69 12.90 11.82
C GLU A 459 -2.08 13.08 12.45
N SER A 460 -2.99 13.65 11.70
CA SER A 460 -4.40 13.74 12.04
C SER A 460 -5.25 13.06 10.96
N LEU A 461 -6.30 12.38 11.38
CA LEU A 461 -7.29 11.78 10.49
C LEU A 461 -8.62 12.52 10.71
N LEU A 462 -8.91 13.45 9.83
CA LEU A 462 -10.03 14.37 9.97
C LEU A 462 -11.11 14.09 8.93
N ALA A 463 -12.37 14.17 9.34
CA ALA A 463 -13.50 14.20 8.40
C ALA A 463 -13.52 15.55 7.71
N LYS A 464 -13.30 15.56 6.38
CA LYS A 464 -13.31 16.76 5.53
C LYS A 464 -14.31 16.60 4.39
N PRO A 465 -14.83 17.71 3.82
CA PRO A 465 -15.53 17.66 2.55
C PRO A 465 -14.65 17.05 1.47
N ILE A 466 -15.26 16.31 0.56
CA ILE A 466 -14.57 15.76 -0.62
C ILE A 466 -14.39 16.82 -1.71
N SER A 467 -13.61 16.52 -2.74
CA SER A 467 -13.51 17.38 -3.92
C SER A 467 -14.65 17.15 -4.92
N LYS A 468 -14.84 18.10 -5.87
CA LYS A 468 -15.75 17.94 -7.02
C LYS A 468 -15.38 16.70 -7.85
N SER A 469 -14.07 16.44 -8.01
CA SER A 469 -13.56 15.25 -8.70
C SER A 469 -13.99 13.96 -8.00
N SER A 470 -13.80 13.87 -6.68
CA SER A 470 -14.24 12.75 -5.85
C SER A 470 -15.76 12.56 -5.94
N ALA A 471 -16.54 13.62 -5.80
CA ALA A 471 -18.00 13.57 -5.92
C ALA A 471 -18.45 13.04 -7.29
N THR A 472 -17.77 13.44 -8.37
CA THR A 472 -18.03 12.95 -9.73
C THR A 472 -17.66 11.47 -9.87
N GLN A 473 -16.54 11.04 -9.33
CA GLN A 473 -16.12 9.63 -9.33
C GLN A 473 -17.11 8.75 -8.56
N ARG A 474 -17.59 9.21 -7.38
CA ARG A 474 -18.62 8.50 -6.61
C ARG A 474 -19.92 8.37 -7.39
N ALA A 475 -20.40 9.45 -7.99
CA ALA A 475 -21.59 9.43 -8.83
C ALA A 475 -21.45 8.48 -10.01
N GLY A 476 -20.30 8.48 -10.68
CA GLY A 476 -19.97 7.57 -11.80
C GLY A 476 -20.06 6.08 -11.47
N ARG A 477 -20.10 5.71 -10.17
CA ARG A 477 -20.35 4.31 -9.77
C ARG A 477 -21.72 3.81 -10.13
N ALA A 478 -22.72 4.69 -10.22
CA ALA A 478 -24.08 4.35 -10.61
C ALA A 478 -24.24 4.09 -12.12
N GLY A 479 -23.37 4.68 -12.96
CA GLY A 479 -23.47 4.62 -14.44
C GLY A 479 -22.62 3.53 -15.11
N ARG A 480 -22.16 2.48 -14.40
CA ARG A 480 -21.24 1.48 -14.97
C ARG A 480 -21.91 0.41 -15.81
N GLU A 481 -23.04 -0.11 -15.36
CA GLU A 481 -23.75 -1.23 -16.00
C GLU A 481 -25.06 -0.79 -16.65
N ALA A 482 -25.67 0.30 -16.20
CA ALA A 482 -26.89 0.87 -16.71
C ALA A 482 -27.01 2.33 -16.28
N ALA A 483 -28.02 3.06 -16.82
CA ALA A 483 -28.38 4.38 -16.31
C ALA A 483 -28.72 4.30 -14.82
N GLY A 484 -28.26 5.29 -14.04
CA GLY A 484 -28.36 5.28 -12.58
C GLY A 484 -28.68 6.64 -11.99
N LYS A 485 -28.74 6.70 -10.65
CA LYS A 485 -29.00 7.92 -9.91
C LYS A 485 -28.00 8.08 -8.77
N CYS A 486 -27.58 9.32 -8.52
CA CYS A 486 -26.73 9.68 -7.40
C CYS A 486 -27.46 10.67 -6.50
N PHE A 487 -27.71 10.28 -5.26
CA PHE A 487 -28.35 11.10 -4.22
C PHE A 487 -27.25 11.69 -3.33
N ARG A 488 -27.05 13.00 -3.45
CA ARG A 488 -26.11 13.76 -2.63
C ARG A 488 -26.80 14.28 -1.37
N LEU A 489 -26.29 13.91 -0.19
CA LEU A 489 -26.82 14.37 1.10
C LEU A 489 -26.33 15.78 1.45
N TYR A 490 -26.12 16.61 0.45
CA TYR A 490 -25.72 17.99 0.55
C TYR A 490 -26.35 18.81 -0.61
N THR A 491 -26.44 20.12 -0.41
CA THR A 491 -27.09 21.02 -1.38
C THR A 491 -26.19 21.25 -2.60
N GLU A 492 -26.78 21.77 -3.67
CA GLU A 492 -26.03 22.15 -4.86
C GLU A 492 -25.07 23.31 -4.56
N ASP A 493 -25.48 24.30 -3.77
CA ASP A 493 -24.61 25.39 -3.31
C ASP A 493 -23.39 24.83 -2.55
N ALA A 494 -23.59 23.83 -1.66
CA ALA A 494 -22.49 23.19 -0.96
C ALA A 494 -21.54 22.44 -1.92
N PHE A 495 -22.06 21.83 -3.00
CA PHE A 495 -21.23 21.22 -4.03
C PHE A 495 -20.38 22.27 -4.75
N GLU A 496 -20.95 23.43 -5.08
CA GLU A 496 -20.20 24.49 -5.77
C GLU A 496 -19.03 25.04 -4.94
N THR A 497 -19.14 25.01 -3.62
CA THR A 497 -18.04 25.43 -2.72
C THR A 497 -16.92 24.41 -2.59
N LEU A 498 -17.08 23.16 -3.09
CA LEU A 498 -16.04 22.13 -3.00
C LEU A 498 -14.83 22.48 -3.88
N GLN A 499 -13.65 22.07 -3.41
CA GLN A 499 -12.43 22.18 -4.21
C GLN A 499 -12.54 21.35 -5.49
N ALA A 500 -11.92 21.79 -6.59
CA ALA A 500 -11.98 21.11 -7.88
C ALA A 500 -11.40 19.68 -7.80
N ALA A 501 -10.25 19.49 -7.15
CA ALA A 501 -9.56 18.23 -6.97
C ALA A 501 -9.03 18.08 -5.54
N ASP A 502 -8.72 16.86 -5.13
CA ASP A 502 -8.09 16.61 -3.84
C ASP A 502 -6.64 17.10 -3.83
N LEU A 503 -6.20 17.61 -2.69
CA LEU A 503 -4.82 18.04 -2.52
C LEU A 503 -3.89 16.83 -2.60
N PRO A 504 -2.83 16.84 -3.44
CA PRO A 504 -1.83 15.78 -3.50
C PRO A 504 -1.28 15.40 -2.12
N GLU A 505 -1.05 14.10 -1.91
CA GLU A 505 -0.56 13.63 -0.61
C GLU A 505 0.78 14.23 -0.22
N ILE A 506 1.65 14.50 -1.20
CA ILE A 506 2.97 15.07 -0.97
C ILE A 506 2.92 16.48 -0.34
N LEU A 507 1.82 17.20 -0.51
CA LEU A 507 1.58 18.53 0.07
C LEU A 507 0.98 18.47 1.49
N ARG A 508 0.43 17.31 1.90
CA ARG A 508 -0.31 17.18 3.17
C ARG A 508 0.16 16.05 4.08
N ASN A 509 1.03 15.14 3.61
CA ASN A 509 1.55 14.03 4.40
C ASN A 509 3.00 14.26 4.82
N ASP A 510 3.50 13.43 5.74
CA ASP A 510 4.92 13.37 6.10
C ASP A 510 5.75 12.89 4.89
N VAL A 511 6.80 13.63 4.56
CA VAL A 511 7.69 13.35 3.44
C VAL A 511 8.99 12.65 3.85
N LEU A 512 9.14 12.26 5.13
CA LEU A 512 10.34 11.61 5.67
C LEU A 512 10.82 10.43 4.81
N GLY A 513 9.89 9.52 4.47
CA GLY A 513 10.19 8.34 3.65
C GLY A 513 10.57 8.69 2.20
N ALA A 514 9.96 9.72 1.62
CA ALA A 514 10.29 10.19 0.29
C ALA A 514 11.70 10.79 0.25
N VAL A 515 12.05 11.65 1.22
CA VAL A 515 13.38 12.25 1.33
C VAL A 515 14.45 11.18 1.55
N LEU A 516 14.21 10.19 2.43
CA LEU A 516 15.12 9.06 2.60
C LEU A 516 15.35 8.29 1.30
N THR A 517 14.28 8.03 0.54
CA THR A 517 14.36 7.32 -0.75
C THR A 517 15.15 8.13 -1.77
N MET A 518 14.94 9.44 -1.88
CA MET A 518 15.73 10.34 -2.75
C MET A 518 17.20 10.31 -2.37
N LYS A 519 17.53 10.48 -1.09
CA LYS A 519 18.90 10.40 -0.58
C LYS A 519 19.57 9.04 -0.86
N ALA A 520 18.84 7.94 -0.64
CA ALA A 520 19.35 6.59 -0.93
C ALA A 520 19.61 6.36 -2.42
N ARG A 521 18.91 7.06 -3.30
CA ARG A 521 19.13 7.09 -4.74
C ARG A 521 20.26 8.04 -5.17
N GLY A 522 20.88 8.73 -4.23
CA GLY A 522 21.97 9.68 -4.51
C GLY A 522 21.50 11.06 -4.97
N ILE A 523 20.25 11.40 -4.67
CA ILE A 523 19.74 12.76 -4.88
C ILE A 523 20.11 13.61 -3.66
N ASP A 524 21.18 14.38 -3.79
CA ASP A 524 21.63 15.26 -2.69
C ASP A 524 20.82 16.55 -2.62
N ASP A 525 20.50 17.14 -3.75
CA ASP A 525 19.59 18.28 -3.82
C ASP A 525 18.14 17.80 -4.02
N VAL A 526 17.44 17.63 -2.89
CA VAL A 526 16.05 17.16 -2.88
C VAL A 526 15.07 18.22 -3.43
N LEU A 527 15.46 19.50 -3.49
CA LEU A 527 14.61 20.57 -4.01
C LEU A 527 14.61 20.61 -5.53
N SER A 528 15.71 20.21 -6.18
CA SER A 528 15.80 20.14 -7.65
C SER A 528 15.19 18.86 -8.22
N PHE A 529 14.83 17.86 -7.37
CA PHE A 529 14.22 16.62 -7.82
C PHE A 529 12.87 16.90 -8.51
N PRO A 530 12.61 16.33 -9.70
CA PRO A 530 11.41 16.62 -10.47
C PRO A 530 10.19 15.98 -9.81
N LEU A 531 9.40 16.78 -9.12
CA LEU A 531 8.08 16.44 -8.56
C LEU A 531 7.00 17.22 -9.30
N MET A 532 5.82 16.63 -9.46
CA MET A 532 4.66 17.32 -10.06
C MET A 532 4.21 18.50 -9.20
N ASP A 533 4.19 18.31 -7.87
CA ASP A 533 3.98 19.36 -6.88
C ASP A 533 5.09 19.25 -5.82
N ARG A 534 5.61 20.40 -5.38
CA ARG A 534 6.69 20.43 -4.40
C ARG A 534 6.14 20.56 -2.99
N PRO A 535 6.56 19.69 -2.04
CA PRO A 535 6.22 19.87 -0.63
C PRO A 535 6.79 21.18 -0.09
N SER A 536 6.20 21.70 0.99
CA SER A 536 6.72 22.92 1.60
C SER A 536 8.17 22.74 2.09
N ILE A 537 8.96 23.78 1.98
CA ILE A 537 10.36 23.82 2.47
C ILE A 537 10.39 23.37 3.95
N GLU A 538 9.45 23.85 4.76
CA GLU A 538 9.35 23.48 6.18
C GLU A 538 9.16 21.94 6.38
N SER A 539 8.40 21.27 5.49
CA SER A 539 8.23 19.81 5.56
C SER A 539 9.50 19.05 5.20
N ILE A 540 10.24 19.53 4.18
CA ILE A 540 11.53 18.97 3.78
C ILE A 540 12.58 19.17 4.87
N GLU A 541 12.66 20.37 5.45
CA GLU A 541 13.54 20.68 6.57
C GLU A 541 13.34 19.73 7.75
N LYS A 542 12.09 19.55 8.16
CA LYS A 542 11.75 18.62 9.26
C LYS A 542 12.13 17.18 8.94
N ALA A 543 11.92 16.76 7.70
CA ALA A 543 12.32 15.43 7.27
C ALA A 543 13.85 15.25 7.31
N LEU A 544 14.62 16.24 6.84
CA LEU A 544 16.09 16.20 6.89
C LEU A 544 16.60 16.18 8.32
N ILE A 545 16.08 17.04 9.20
CA ILE A 545 16.44 17.05 10.63
C ILE A 545 16.12 15.68 11.27
N HIS A 546 14.96 15.13 10.97
CA HIS A 546 14.60 13.82 11.52
C HIS A 546 15.51 12.71 11.00
N LEU A 547 15.88 12.71 9.70
CA LEU A 547 16.83 11.76 9.14
C LEU A 547 18.22 11.88 9.77
N HIS A 548 18.65 13.10 10.05
CA HIS A 548 19.91 13.35 10.76
C HIS A 548 19.87 12.78 12.18
N LEU A 549 18.79 13.01 12.94
CA LEU A 549 18.62 12.45 14.28
C LEU A 549 18.56 10.91 14.30
N LEU A 550 18.08 10.31 13.22
CA LEU A 550 18.12 8.85 13.02
C LEU A 550 19.50 8.34 12.58
N GLY A 551 20.48 9.21 12.35
CA GLY A 551 21.80 8.87 11.81
C GLY A 551 21.75 8.41 10.34
N ALA A 552 20.65 8.69 9.63
CA ALA A 552 20.49 8.30 8.22
C ALA A 552 21.23 9.24 7.25
N ILE A 553 21.48 10.47 7.65
CA ILE A 553 22.33 11.43 6.95
C ILE A 553 23.32 12.06 7.95
N ASP A 554 24.50 12.42 7.45
CA ASP A 554 25.53 13.08 8.23
C ASP A 554 25.32 14.60 8.37
N ASP A 555 26.25 15.30 9.04
CA ASP A 555 26.22 16.75 9.22
C ASP A 555 26.27 17.51 7.87
N SER A 556 26.76 16.87 6.82
CA SER A 556 26.81 17.45 5.46
C SER A 556 25.53 17.20 4.65
N GLY A 557 24.57 16.45 5.21
CA GLY A 557 23.34 16.02 4.53
C GLY A 557 23.52 14.86 3.55
N THR A 558 24.70 14.24 3.55
CA THR A 558 24.99 13.05 2.73
C THR A 558 24.44 11.81 3.41
N ILE A 559 23.92 10.86 2.63
CA ILE A 559 23.37 9.62 3.16
C ILE A 559 24.47 8.73 3.75
N THR A 560 24.25 8.23 4.97
CA THR A 560 25.13 7.27 5.66
C THR A 560 24.83 5.85 5.22
N ASP A 561 25.68 4.88 5.62
CA ASP A 561 25.41 3.45 5.43
C ASP A 561 24.17 2.99 6.20
N ILE A 562 23.94 3.58 7.39
CA ILE A 562 22.71 3.36 8.16
C ILE A 562 21.49 3.81 7.33
N GLY A 563 21.54 5.01 6.76
CA GLY A 563 20.46 5.54 5.93
C GLY A 563 20.19 4.69 4.69
N ARG A 564 21.25 4.23 4.00
CA ARG A 564 21.10 3.32 2.85
C ARG A 564 20.41 2.03 3.26
N LYS A 565 20.87 1.39 4.34
CA LYS A 565 20.26 0.15 4.86
C LYS A 565 18.82 0.37 5.31
N MET A 566 18.51 1.49 6.00
CA MET A 566 17.13 1.84 6.37
C MET A 566 16.20 1.90 5.16
N ALA A 567 16.64 2.49 4.04
CA ALA A 567 15.84 2.60 2.82
C ALA A 567 15.53 1.24 2.17
N TYR A 568 16.37 0.22 2.35
CA TYR A 568 16.14 -1.12 1.78
C TYR A 568 15.09 -1.94 2.50
N PHE A 569 14.76 -1.63 3.75
CA PHE A 569 13.72 -2.34 4.47
C PHE A 569 12.33 -1.80 4.11
N PRO A 570 11.34 -2.67 3.84
CA PRO A 570 9.98 -2.24 3.51
C PRO A 570 9.19 -1.85 4.78
N ILE A 571 9.79 -1.03 5.63
CA ILE A 571 9.22 -0.49 6.89
C ILE A 571 9.47 1.01 6.95
N SER A 572 8.86 1.72 7.90
CA SER A 572 9.11 3.16 8.07
C SER A 572 10.55 3.44 8.51
N ALA A 573 11.07 4.61 8.19
CA ALA A 573 12.43 5.01 8.53
C ALA A 573 12.76 4.84 10.04
N PRO A 574 11.91 5.26 10.99
CA PRO A 574 12.15 5.00 12.42
C PRO A 574 12.27 3.52 12.77
N LEU A 575 11.38 2.66 12.22
CA LEU A 575 11.44 1.22 12.44
C LEU A 575 12.68 0.59 11.79
N GLY A 576 13.12 1.11 10.64
CA GLY A 576 14.38 0.72 9.99
C GLY A 576 15.58 1.00 10.90
N ARG A 577 15.60 2.18 11.54
CA ARG A 577 16.65 2.54 12.50
C ARG A 577 16.67 1.61 13.72
N VAL A 578 15.48 1.32 14.27
CA VAL A 578 15.32 0.35 15.38
C VAL A 578 15.88 -1.02 15.00
N LEU A 579 15.53 -1.53 13.82
CA LEU A 579 15.98 -2.85 13.36
C LEU A 579 17.51 -2.92 13.19
N LEU A 580 18.12 -1.86 12.68
CA LEU A 580 19.58 -1.78 12.57
C LEU A 580 20.26 -1.66 13.93
N ALA A 581 19.68 -0.89 14.86
CA ALA A 581 20.17 -0.77 16.22
C ALA A 581 20.12 -2.13 16.95
N ALA A 582 19.03 -2.89 16.75
CA ALA A 582 18.86 -4.22 17.35
C ALA A 582 19.95 -5.21 16.97
N ALA A 583 20.59 -5.04 15.82
CA ALA A 583 21.69 -5.88 15.34
C ALA A 583 23.07 -5.46 15.89
N SER A 584 23.16 -4.33 16.61
CA SER A 584 24.42 -3.91 17.22
C SER A 584 24.76 -4.78 18.43
N PRO A 585 26.05 -4.98 18.75
CA PRO A 585 26.47 -5.74 19.92
C PRO A 585 25.92 -5.19 21.25
N GLN A 586 25.60 -3.90 21.29
CA GLN A 586 25.04 -3.23 22.46
C GLN A 586 23.64 -3.76 22.80
N PHE A 587 22.81 -4.09 21.79
CA PHE A 587 21.42 -4.50 21.99
C PHE A 587 21.20 -5.99 21.73
N ASP A 588 21.74 -6.52 20.64
CA ASP A 588 21.63 -7.93 20.21
C ASP A 588 20.21 -8.51 20.38
N CYS A 589 19.18 -7.77 19.94
CA CYS A 589 17.76 -8.09 20.18
C CYS A 589 16.92 -8.11 18.87
N VAL A 590 17.52 -8.56 17.77
CA VAL A 590 16.89 -8.53 16.43
C VAL A 590 15.60 -9.34 16.39
N LEU A 591 15.55 -10.51 17.03
CA LEU A 591 14.37 -11.39 16.97
C LEU A 591 13.18 -10.79 17.71
N GLU A 592 13.40 -10.24 18.90
CA GLU A 592 12.38 -9.57 19.71
C GLU A 592 11.84 -8.33 19.01
N VAL A 593 12.73 -7.54 18.41
CA VAL A 593 12.38 -6.35 17.63
C VAL A 593 11.58 -6.73 16.38
N ILE A 594 11.94 -7.81 15.66
CA ILE A 594 11.15 -8.30 14.53
C ILE A 594 9.73 -8.69 14.96
N ASP A 595 9.58 -9.37 16.10
CA ASP A 595 8.27 -9.76 16.62
C ASP A 595 7.39 -8.53 16.86
N ILE A 596 7.91 -7.50 17.50
CA ILE A 596 7.20 -6.24 17.77
C ILE A 596 6.89 -5.49 16.48
N ILE A 597 7.87 -5.32 15.58
CA ILE A 597 7.69 -4.65 14.29
C ILE A 597 6.61 -5.36 13.47
N SER A 598 6.57 -6.68 13.52
CA SER A 598 5.58 -7.48 12.81
C SER A 598 4.15 -7.17 13.26
N CYS A 599 3.92 -6.99 14.57
CA CYS A 599 2.66 -6.54 15.10
C CYS A 599 2.30 -5.12 14.66
N ILE A 600 3.25 -4.17 14.79
CA ILE A 600 3.04 -2.76 14.44
C ILE A 600 2.68 -2.60 12.97
N THR A 601 3.25 -3.41 12.09
CA THR A 601 3.10 -3.30 10.63
C THR A 601 2.04 -4.23 10.04
N SER A 602 1.40 -5.08 10.85
CA SER A 602 0.39 -6.05 10.39
C SER A 602 -0.93 -5.40 9.94
N GLY A 603 -1.17 -4.17 10.31
CA GLY A 603 -2.41 -3.42 10.07
C GLY A 603 -2.86 -2.68 11.32
N ASP A 604 -4.14 -2.76 11.62
CA ASP A 604 -4.71 -2.17 12.83
C ASP A 604 -4.32 -2.94 14.10
N ASP A 605 -4.92 -2.53 15.22
CA ASP A 605 -4.60 -3.09 16.53
C ASP A 605 -4.73 -4.63 16.57
N ILE A 606 -3.78 -5.26 17.25
CA ILE A 606 -3.75 -6.72 17.45
C ILE A 606 -4.93 -7.17 18.32
N PHE A 607 -5.37 -6.33 19.24
CA PHE A 607 -6.50 -6.60 20.10
C PHE A 607 -7.76 -5.92 19.58
N HIS A 608 -8.89 -6.64 19.55
CA HIS A 608 -10.17 -6.02 19.27
C HIS A 608 -10.53 -5.03 20.38
N GLN A 609 -11.00 -3.87 19.97
CA GLN A 609 -11.57 -2.90 20.93
C GLN A 609 -12.91 -3.43 21.44
N LEU A 610 -13.10 -3.39 22.75
CA LEU A 610 -14.30 -3.86 23.43
C LEU A 610 -15.12 -2.65 23.85
N GLN A 611 -16.39 -2.60 23.41
CA GLN A 611 -17.25 -1.44 23.62
C GLN A 611 -17.97 -1.47 24.94
N SER A 612 -18.33 -2.67 25.47
CA SER A 612 -19.00 -2.82 26.75
C SER A 612 -18.00 -3.16 27.86
N GLU A 613 -18.32 -2.73 29.08
CA GLU A 613 -17.52 -2.98 30.29
C GLU A 613 -17.50 -4.46 30.67
N GLU A 614 -18.67 -5.12 30.55
CA GLU A 614 -18.82 -6.56 30.77
C GLU A 614 -17.92 -7.40 29.83
N ALA A 615 -17.86 -7.02 28.53
CA ALA A 615 -16.99 -7.71 27.57
C ALA A 615 -15.49 -7.47 27.86
N ARG A 616 -15.16 -6.34 28.50
CA ARG A 616 -13.78 -6.06 28.94
C ARG A 616 -13.41 -6.94 30.13
N GLU A 617 -14.25 -7.02 31.13
CA GLU A 617 -14.03 -7.84 32.32
C GLU A 617 -13.89 -9.33 31.97
N GLU A 618 -14.77 -9.86 31.09
CA GLU A 618 -14.71 -11.26 30.65
C GLU A 618 -13.37 -11.62 29.97
N VAL A 619 -12.84 -10.69 29.22
CA VAL A 619 -11.61 -10.93 28.41
C VAL A 619 -10.37 -10.55 29.17
N GLU A 620 -10.42 -9.65 30.12
CA GLU A 620 -9.28 -9.12 30.85
C GLU A 620 -8.49 -10.23 31.55
N GLU A 621 -9.16 -11.17 32.20
CA GLU A 621 -8.50 -12.32 32.85
C GLU A 621 -7.62 -13.12 31.86
N TYR A 622 -8.12 -13.34 30.63
CA TYR A 622 -7.38 -14.07 29.59
C TYR A 622 -6.28 -13.24 28.95
N ARG A 623 -6.34 -11.91 29.01
CA ARG A 623 -5.31 -11.00 28.51
C ARG A 623 -4.22 -10.70 29.54
N LYS A 624 -4.48 -10.91 30.85
CA LYS A 624 -3.50 -10.67 31.93
C LYS A 624 -2.17 -11.38 31.68
N GLU A 625 -2.19 -12.60 31.15
CA GLU A 625 -0.96 -13.35 30.81
C GLU A 625 -0.13 -12.70 29.69
N LEU A 626 -0.79 -11.91 28.81
CA LEU A 626 -0.15 -11.23 27.68
C LEU A 626 0.36 -9.85 28.07
N TYR A 627 -0.29 -9.19 29.04
CA TYR A 627 0.00 -7.83 29.43
C TYR A 627 1.32 -7.73 30.18
N ARG A 628 2.11 -6.73 29.85
CA ARG A 628 3.40 -6.45 30.45
C ARG A 628 3.43 -5.05 31.03
N ARG A 629 3.99 -4.92 32.25
CA ARG A 629 4.13 -3.65 32.96
C ARG A 629 4.98 -2.63 32.21
N GLU A 630 5.88 -3.08 31.34
CA GLU A 630 6.77 -2.25 30.55
C GLU A 630 6.01 -1.52 29.41
N GLY A 631 4.81 -1.98 29.07
CA GLY A 631 3.92 -1.33 28.11
C GLY A 631 3.62 -2.15 26.87
N ASP A 632 3.09 -1.45 25.85
CA ASP A 632 2.50 -2.07 24.66
C ASP A 632 3.50 -2.86 23.81
N LEU A 633 4.75 -2.40 23.70
CA LEU A 633 5.75 -3.06 22.86
C LEU A 633 6.08 -4.47 23.37
N ILE A 634 6.31 -4.61 24.67
CA ILE A 634 6.61 -5.90 25.28
C ILE A 634 5.36 -6.80 25.32
N THR A 635 4.18 -6.21 25.45
CA THR A 635 2.90 -6.91 25.31
C THR A 635 2.74 -7.48 23.91
N TYR A 636 3.12 -6.76 22.84
CA TYR A 636 3.10 -7.28 21.46
C TYR A 636 4.09 -8.44 21.28
N HIS A 637 5.32 -8.32 21.79
CA HIS A 637 6.27 -9.42 21.76
C HIS A 637 5.71 -10.66 22.45
N THR A 638 5.22 -10.53 23.68
CA THR A 638 4.61 -11.62 24.45
C THR A 638 3.47 -12.27 23.69
N THR A 639 2.61 -11.45 23.06
CA THR A 639 1.46 -11.93 22.27
C THR A 639 1.91 -12.76 21.07
N VAL A 640 2.95 -12.32 20.35
CA VAL A 640 3.52 -13.06 19.20
C VAL A 640 4.12 -14.39 19.67
N GLN A 641 4.86 -14.38 20.76
CA GLN A 641 5.51 -15.60 21.30
C GLN A 641 4.45 -16.64 21.74
N HIS A 642 3.39 -16.22 22.46
CA HIS A 642 2.29 -17.11 22.80
C HIS A 642 1.56 -17.63 21.55
N TYR A 643 1.27 -16.76 20.58
CA TYR A 643 0.64 -17.19 19.33
C TYR A 643 1.51 -18.18 18.57
N ALA A 644 2.83 -17.96 18.52
CA ALA A 644 3.79 -18.82 17.81
C ALA A 644 4.00 -20.18 18.52
N SER A 645 3.77 -20.26 19.82
CA SER A 645 3.84 -21.52 20.60
C SER A 645 2.60 -22.42 20.43
N GLU A 646 1.48 -21.86 19.98
CA GLU A 646 0.22 -22.60 19.80
C GLU A 646 0.25 -23.48 18.54
N THR A 647 -0.37 -24.66 18.64
CA THR A 647 -0.57 -25.52 17.48
C THR A 647 -1.64 -24.95 16.53
N THR A 648 -1.55 -25.28 15.25
CA THR A 648 -2.46 -24.77 14.21
C THR A 648 -3.94 -24.96 14.55
N ASP A 649 -4.28 -26.07 15.21
CA ASP A 649 -5.66 -26.42 15.58
C ASP A 649 -6.20 -25.55 16.74
N ARG A 650 -5.33 -25.10 17.63
CA ARG A 650 -5.68 -24.34 18.84
C ARG A 650 -5.69 -22.83 18.63
N VAL A 651 -4.94 -22.34 17.65
CA VAL A 651 -4.77 -20.89 17.37
C VAL A 651 -6.10 -20.15 17.24
N MET A 652 -7.11 -20.75 16.59
CA MET A 652 -8.44 -20.13 16.45
C MET A 652 -9.15 -19.92 17.79
N ALA A 653 -9.15 -20.96 18.62
CA ALA A 653 -9.75 -20.92 19.96
C ALA A 653 -8.98 -19.95 20.87
N TRP A 654 -7.65 -19.96 20.80
CA TRP A 654 -6.77 -19.07 21.54
C TRP A 654 -7.07 -17.60 21.25
N CYS A 655 -7.15 -17.22 19.95
CA CYS A 655 -7.48 -15.86 19.53
C CYS A 655 -8.90 -15.46 19.93
N LYS A 656 -9.89 -16.36 19.76
CA LYS A 656 -11.29 -16.07 20.11
C LYS A 656 -11.45 -15.78 21.60
N LYS A 657 -10.80 -16.58 22.46
CA LYS A 657 -10.87 -16.46 23.93
C LYS A 657 -10.29 -15.12 24.39
N ARG A 658 -9.20 -14.62 23.78
CA ARG A 658 -8.51 -13.39 24.14
C ARG A 658 -8.95 -12.18 23.32
N LYS A 659 -9.92 -12.36 22.41
CA LYS A 659 -10.33 -11.33 21.43
C LYS A 659 -9.13 -10.71 20.72
N VAL A 660 -8.21 -11.58 20.29
CA VAL A 660 -7.07 -11.22 19.46
C VAL A 660 -7.49 -11.29 18.00
N ASN A 661 -7.10 -10.30 17.21
CA ASN A 661 -7.39 -10.26 15.78
C ASN A 661 -6.56 -11.31 15.04
N ILE A 662 -7.15 -12.46 14.75
CA ILE A 662 -6.48 -13.59 14.08
C ILE A 662 -5.92 -13.22 12.71
N ARG A 663 -6.58 -12.30 11.98
CA ARG A 663 -6.11 -11.83 10.68
C ARG A 663 -4.80 -11.05 10.83
N ASN A 664 -4.78 -10.09 11.76
CA ASN A 664 -3.59 -9.28 12.01
C ASN A 664 -2.45 -10.15 12.56
N MET A 665 -2.74 -11.14 13.39
CA MET A 665 -1.72 -12.10 13.86
C MET A 665 -1.17 -12.97 12.73
N ARG A 666 -2.00 -13.51 11.84
CA ARG A 666 -1.52 -14.24 10.65
C ARG A 666 -0.65 -13.36 9.76
N GLN A 667 -1.05 -12.11 9.58
CA GLN A 667 -0.25 -11.14 8.83
C GLN A 667 1.05 -10.82 9.56
N ALA A 668 1.04 -10.63 10.88
CA ALA A 668 2.23 -10.43 11.70
C ALA A 668 3.22 -11.62 11.56
N MET A 669 2.75 -12.86 11.61
CA MET A 669 3.59 -14.05 11.41
C MET A 669 4.21 -14.10 10.01
N ASN A 670 3.47 -13.67 8.99
CA ASN A 670 4.00 -13.58 7.63
C ASN A 670 5.08 -12.49 7.50
N ILE A 671 4.84 -11.32 8.09
CA ILE A 671 5.82 -10.22 8.16
C ILE A 671 7.07 -10.66 8.93
N ARG A 672 6.89 -11.31 10.09
CA ARG A 672 7.96 -11.89 10.92
C ARG A 672 8.87 -12.80 10.10
N LYS A 673 8.29 -13.75 9.35
CA LYS A 673 9.04 -14.67 8.49
C LYS A 673 9.86 -13.91 7.43
N GLN A 674 9.25 -12.90 6.79
CA GLN A 674 9.91 -12.12 5.74
C GLN A 674 11.01 -11.21 6.29
N LEU A 675 10.78 -10.54 7.42
CA LEU A 675 11.80 -9.72 8.06
C LEU A 675 12.99 -10.57 8.54
N ARG A 676 12.77 -11.75 9.13
CA ARG A 676 13.83 -12.69 9.47
C ARG A 676 14.66 -13.06 8.24
N GLY A 677 14.02 -13.39 7.12
CA GLY A 677 14.70 -13.68 5.86
C GLY A 677 15.46 -12.48 5.26
N LEU A 678 14.94 -11.26 5.43
CA LEU A 678 15.64 -10.03 5.04
C LEU A 678 16.87 -9.80 5.92
N CYS A 679 16.74 -9.90 7.24
CA CYS A 679 17.83 -9.70 8.18
C CYS A 679 18.98 -10.72 8.00
N LEU A 680 18.65 -11.97 7.63
CA LEU A 680 19.67 -12.96 7.25
C LEU A 680 20.43 -12.54 5.98
N ARG A 681 19.75 -12.07 4.95
CA ARG A 681 20.40 -11.61 3.71
C ARG A 681 21.28 -10.38 3.92
N GLU A 682 20.83 -9.46 4.76
CA GLU A 682 21.55 -8.23 5.11
C GLU A 682 22.59 -8.46 6.24
N LYS A 683 22.79 -9.71 6.66
CA LYS A 683 23.75 -10.11 7.71
C LYS A 683 23.50 -9.43 9.07
N LEU A 684 22.24 -9.09 9.37
CA LEU A 684 21.80 -8.62 10.68
C LEU A 684 21.47 -9.78 11.63
N LEU A 685 21.32 -10.98 11.10
CA LEU A 685 21.25 -12.26 11.83
C LEU A 685 22.34 -13.17 11.30
N ALA A 686 23.07 -13.82 12.20
CA ALA A 686 24.12 -14.78 11.85
C ALA A 686 23.52 -16.07 11.29
N GLU A 687 22.47 -16.58 11.95
CA GLU A 687 21.85 -17.86 11.63
C GLU A 687 20.32 -17.74 11.54
N ALA A 688 19.71 -18.66 10.81
CA ALA A 688 18.26 -18.75 10.72
C ALA A 688 17.68 -19.20 12.08
N PRO A 689 16.71 -18.45 12.63
CA PRO A 689 16.05 -18.87 13.86
C PRO A 689 15.26 -20.16 13.61
N PRO A 690 15.09 -21.00 14.66
CA PRO A 690 14.33 -22.24 14.54
C PRO A 690 12.89 -21.99 14.07
N PRO A 691 12.28 -22.97 13.37
CA PRO A 691 10.90 -22.83 12.91
C PRO A 691 9.90 -22.89 14.08
N ASP A 692 8.79 -22.18 13.96
CA ASP A 692 7.68 -22.29 14.90
C ASP A 692 6.92 -23.63 14.71
N PRO A 693 6.30 -24.22 15.75
CA PRO A 693 6.17 -23.69 17.11
C PRO A 693 7.42 -23.85 17.97
N GLN A 694 7.69 -22.83 18.78
CA GLN A 694 8.71 -22.87 19.81
C GLN A 694 8.05 -22.70 21.19
N PRO A 695 8.60 -23.28 22.26
CA PRO A 695 8.11 -23.04 23.60
C PRO A 695 8.11 -21.56 23.95
N PHE A 696 7.06 -21.09 24.60
CA PHE A 696 7.01 -19.73 25.10
C PHE A 696 8.09 -19.53 26.18
N MET A 697 8.89 -18.48 26.01
CA MET A 697 9.87 -18.04 27.00
C MET A 697 9.61 -16.57 27.33
N PRO A 698 9.30 -16.23 28.61
CA PRO A 698 9.08 -14.85 28.99
C PRO A 698 10.40 -14.07 28.92
N LEU A 699 10.34 -12.81 28.48
CA LEU A 699 11.47 -11.90 28.56
C LEU A 699 11.80 -11.55 30.00
N SER A 700 13.10 -11.56 30.34
CA SER A 700 13.56 -10.99 31.61
C SER A 700 13.33 -9.47 31.62
N PRO A 701 13.19 -8.83 32.79
CA PRO A 701 13.04 -7.39 32.89
C PRO A 701 14.19 -6.61 32.21
N ASP A 702 15.44 -7.06 32.39
CA ASP A 702 16.61 -6.42 31.78
C ASP A 702 16.59 -6.52 30.24
N ARG A 703 16.14 -7.67 29.71
CA ARG A 703 16.00 -7.86 28.27
C ARG A 703 14.87 -6.98 27.72
N ALA A 704 13.76 -6.85 28.43
CA ALA A 704 12.65 -5.95 28.05
C ALA A 704 13.12 -4.49 28.03
N GLU A 705 13.91 -4.07 29.01
CA GLU A 705 14.53 -2.74 29.05
C GLU A 705 15.45 -2.53 27.83
N THR A 706 16.30 -3.49 27.51
CA THR A 706 17.19 -3.44 26.34
C THR A 706 16.40 -3.25 25.04
N VAL A 707 15.31 -3.97 24.87
CA VAL A 707 14.43 -3.84 23.71
C VAL A 707 13.79 -2.44 23.64
N ILE A 708 13.32 -1.91 24.76
CA ILE A 708 12.72 -0.55 24.81
C ILE A 708 13.77 0.51 24.48
N LYS A 709 14.99 0.42 25.06
CA LYS A 709 16.10 1.32 24.71
C LYS A 709 16.46 1.25 23.22
N CYS A 710 16.41 0.07 22.63
CA CYS A 710 16.60 -0.11 21.20
C CYS A 710 15.51 0.63 20.40
N PHE A 711 14.23 0.54 20.77
CA PHE A 711 13.15 1.29 20.13
C PHE A 711 13.33 2.81 20.29
N LEU A 712 13.86 3.26 21.39
CA LEU A 712 14.12 4.67 21.61
C LEU A 712 15.10 5.28 20.59
N ARG A 713 16.01 4.48 19.99
CA ARG A 713 16.90 4.94 18.92
C ARG A 713 16.16 5.41 17.67
N GLY A 714 14.95 4.90 17.41
CA GLY A 714 14.11 5.33 16.29
C GLY A 714 13.03 6.35 16.69
N TYR A 715 12.75 6.49 17.98
CA TYR A 715 11.59 7.23 18.46
C TYR A 715 11.92 8.30 19.53
N THR A 716 13.14 8.84 19.54
CA THR A 716 13.58 9.90 20.47
C THR A 716 12.68 11.13 20.44
N LEU A 717 12.15 11.49 19.27
CA LEU A 717 11.22 12.63 19.12
C LEU A 717 9.80 12.34 19.65
N LYS A 718 9.48 11.08 19.92
CA LYS A 718 8.16 10.63 20.40
C LYS A 718 8.22 10.17 21.85
N THR A 719 8.68 11.06 22.71
CA THR A 719 8.78 10.87 24.15
C THR A 719 8.01 11.97 24.88
N ALA A 720 7.51 11.67 26.07
CA ALA A 720 6.81 12.63 26.91
C ALA A 720 7.13 12.41 28.39
N MET A 721 7.14 13.50 29.14
CA MET A 721 7.38 13.54 30.58
C MET A 721 6.07 13.83 31.31
N LEU A 722 5.92 13.24 32.49
CA LEU A 722 4.80 13.54 33.41
C LEU A 722 5.00 14.94 33.99
N ALA A 723 4.01 15.79 33.78
CA ALA A 723 3.98 17.12 34.35
C ALA A 723 3.34 17.10 35.76
N PRO A 724 3.55 18.14 36.58
CA PRO A 724 2.98 18.23 37.95
C PRO A 724 1.46 18.12 38.00
N ASP A 725 0.76 18.57 36.95
CA ASP A 725 -0.69 18.45 36.80
C ASP A 725 -1.18 17.04 36.40
N SER A 726 -0.27 16.07 36.43
CA SER A 726 -0.52 14.68 35.97
C SER A 726 -0.85 14.54 34.48
N SER A 727 -0.62 15.54 33.64
CA SER A 727 -0.64 15.41 32.19
C SER A 727 0.73 14.95 31.67
N TYR A 728 0.78 14.40 30.45
CA TYR A 728 2.05 14.15 29.77
C TYR A 728 2.34 15.28 28.80
N VAL A 729 3.57 15.80 28.85
CA VAL A 729 4.05 16.83 27.93
C VAL A 729 5.16 16.26 27.05
N THR A 730 5.01 16.30 25.75
CA THR A 730 6.02 15.78 24.81
C THR A 730 7.33 16.53 24.97
N THR A 731 8.46 15.80 24.94
CA THR A 731 9.81 16.40 25.05
C THR A 731 10.10 17.28 23.85
N HIS A 732 9.63 16.88 22.67
CA HIS A 732 9.68 17.67 21.45
C HIS A 732 8.32 18.30 21.14
N GLY A 733 8.29 19.60 20.85
CA GLY A 733 7.06 20.35 20.53
C GLY A 733 6.22 20.79 21.73
N LYS A 734 6.47 20.26 22.95
CA LYS A 734 5.79 20.66 24.20
C LYS A 734 4.26 20.56 24.15
N HIS A 735 3.73 19.52 23.52
CA HIS A 735 2.30 19.26 23.44
C HIS A 735 1.81 18.39 24.59
N VAL A 736 0.66 18.73 25.13
CA VAL A 736 -0.04 17.87 26.10
C VAL A 736 -0.63 16.67 25.38
N VAL A 737 -0.34 15.47 25.88
CA VAL A 737 -0.86 14.20 25.36
C VAL A 737 -1.43 13.34 26.47
N ALA A 738 -2.43 12.53 26.17
CA ALA A 738 -2.98 11.51 27.05
C ALA A 738 -2.60 10.11 26.52
N ILE A 739 -2.44 9.14 27.41
CA ILE A 739 -2.28 7.74 26.99
C ILE A 739 -3.61 7.25 26.43
N HIS A 740 -3.56 6.67 25.23
CA HIS A 740 -4.78 6.17 24.54
C HIS A 740 -5.44 5.04 25.34
N PRO A 741 -6.79 4.96 25.40
CA PRO A 741 -7.52 3.92 26.16
C PRO A 741 -7.19 2.47 25.75
N ALA A 742 -6.71 2.24 24.52
CA ALA A 742 -6.30 0.91 24.07
C ALA A 742 -4.91 0.47 24.58
N SER A 743 -4.13 1.35 25.20
CA SER A 743 -2.82 1.01 25.77
C SER A 743 -2.96 0.27 27.09
N VAL A 744 -2.11 -0.73 27.33
CA VAL A 744 -2.02 -1.43 28.63
C VAL A 744 -1.57 -0.52 29.77
N LEU A 745 -1.02 0.66 29.46
CA LEU A 745 -0.62 1.69 30.42
C LEU A 745 -1.69 2.76 30.67
N HIS A 746 -2.89 2.60 30.08
CA HIS A 746 -3.97 3.56 30.31
C HIS A 746 -4.31 3.67 31.81
N GLY A 747 -4.47 4.89 32.31
CA GLY A 747 -4.71 5.17 33.73
C GLY A 747 -3.48 5.12 34.62
N GLN A 748 -2.34 4.59 34.15
CA GLN A 748 -1.11 4.57 34.94
C GLN A 748 -0.33 5.88 34.74
N LYS A 749 0.34 6.32 35.85
CA LYS A 749 1.22 7.49 35.85
C LYS A 749 2.66 7.02 36.02
N ARG A 750 3.51 7.39 35.08
CA ARG A 750 4.94 7.05 35.02
C ARG A 750 5.73 8.32 34.71
N GLU A 751 6.94 8.43 35.19
CA GLU A 751 7.79 9.61 35.02
C GLU A 751 7.96 10.02 33.55
N ALA A 752 8.28 9.04 32.69
CA ALA A 752 8.47 9.27 31.26
C ALA A 752 7.92 8.11 30.44
N ILE A 753 7.44 8.43 29.24
CA ILE A 753 6.91 7.48 28.28
C ILE A 753 7.51 7.72 26.89
N MET A 754 7.69 6.64 26.14
CA MET A 754 7.87 6.64 24.70
C MET A 754 6.59 6.14 24.04
N PHE A 755 6.21 6.70 22.90
CA PHE A 755 5.06 6.27 22.12
C PHE A 755 5.41 6.23 20.64
N LEU A 756 4.77 5.34 19.88
CA LEU A 756 5.07 5.22 18.45
C LEU A 756 4.17 6.10 17.60
N GLU A 757 2.94 6.31 18.03
CA GLU A 757 1.94 7.06 17.27
C GLU A 757 1.39 8.21 18.11
N HIS A 758 1.27 9.38 17.49
CA HIS A 758 0.61 10.56 18.04
C HIS A 758 -0.65 10.80 17.21
N VAL A 759 -1.82 10.64 17.83
CA VAL A 759 -3.10 10.68 17.12
C VAL A 759 -3.97 11.77 17.75
N PHE A 760 -4.57 12.59 16.91
CA PHE A 760 -5.58 13.56 17.32
C PHE A 760 -6.96 13.07 16.89
N THR A 761 -7.85 12.92 17.86
CA THR A 761 -9.29 12.71 17.64
C THR A 761 -10.06 13.84 18.30
N GLN A 762 -10.57 13.67 19.50
CA GLN A 762 -11.10 14.74 20.36
C GLN A 762 -10.00 15.37 21.23
N LYS A 763 -8.97 14.59 21.56
CA LYS A 763 -7.78 14.99 22.32
C LYS A 763 -6.53 14.44 21.62
N ASN A 764 -5.36 14.94 22.04
CA ASN A 764 -4.07 14.36 21.63
C ASN A 764 -3.82 13.07 22.40
N TYR A 765 -3.61 11.97 21.68
CA TYR A 765 -3.33 10.67 22.28
C TYR A 765 -1.97 10.12 21.85
N ALA A 766 -1.24 9.59 22.81
CA ALA A 766 -0.08 8.72 22.63
C ALA A 766 -0.57 7.27 22.53
N LYS A 767 -0.28 6.59 21.41
CA LYS A 767 -0.60 5.17 21.18
C LYS A 767 0.69 4.35 21.12
N LYS A 768 0.56 3.06 21.48
CA LYS A 768 1.68 2.10 21.50
C LYS A 768 2.78 2.60 22.45
N VAL A 769 2.38 2.73 23.70
CA VAL A 769 3.14 3.38 24.76
C VAL A 769 4.01 2.38 25.51
N SER A 770 5.24 2.76 25.82
CA SER A 770 6.14 2.04 26.73
C SER A 770 6.72 2.98 27.77
N ILE A 771 7.00 2.43 28.94
CA ILE A 771 7.66 3.16 30.02
C ILE A 771 9.13 3.31 29.69
N ILE A 772 9.68 4.49 29.92
CA ILE A 772 11.11 4.79 29.83
C ILE A 772 11.58 5.55 31.06
N GLN A 773 12.89 5.59 31.26
CA GLN A 773 13.52 6.48 32.22
C GLN A 773 13.95 7.78 31.52
N ALA A 774 13.91 8.91 32.22
CA ALA A 774 14.20 10.22 31.62
C ALA A 774 15.63 10.32 31.08
N ASN A 775 16.63 9.71 31.75
CA ASN A 775 18.03 9.69 31.33
C ASN A 775 18.24 8.96 30.00
N TRP A 776 17.43 7.94 29.68
CA TRP A 776 17.58 7.20 28.40
C TRP A 776 17.33 8.08 27.18
N ILE A 777 16.54 9.17 27.33
CA ILE A 777 16.29 10.12 26.23
C ILE A 777 17.60 10.82 25.84
N ALA A 778 18.39 11.25 26.82
CA ALA A 778 19.69 11.88 26.59
C ALA A 778 20.69 10.89 25.96
N GLU A 779 20.79 9.69 26.54
CA GLU A 779 21.65 8.60 26.03
C GLU A 779 21.32 8.23 24.57
N ALA A 780 20.03 8.21 24.21
CA ALA A 780 19.59 7.89 22.87
C ALA A 780 19.94 9.01 21.85
N LEU A 781 19.93 10.26 22.25
CA LEU A 781 20.31 11.41 21.43
C LEU A 781 21.84 11.48 21.19
N GLU A 782 22.64 11.12 22.19
CA GLU A 782 24.09 11.08 22.08
C GLU A 782 24.61 9.91 21.22
N GLY A 783 24.07 8.72 21.45
CA GLY A 783 24.47 7.51 20.72
C GLY A 783 23.87 7.37 19.32
N GLY A 784 23.08 8.33 18.84
CA GLY A 784 22.67 8.41 17.42
C GLY A 784 23.80 8.89 16.50
N ARG A 785 24.93 9.29 17.05
CA ARG A 785 26.09 9.85 16.33
C ARG A 785 27.23 8.89 16.12
N GLU A 786 27.19 7.73 16.77
CA GLU A 786 28.09 6.58 16.55
C GLU A 786 27.45 5.57 15.55
#